data_ce82a8201524f66064372619b39bac61
#
_entry.id   ce82a8201524f66064372619b39bac61
#
_cell.length_a   1.000
_cell.length_b   1.000
_cell.length_c   1.000
_cell.angle_alpha   90.00
_cell.angle_beta   90.00
_cell.angle_gamma   90.00
#
_symmetry.space_group_name_H-M   'P 1'
#
loop_
_entity.id
_entity.type
_entity.pdbx_description
1 polymer ?
#
loop_
_entity_poly.entity_id
_entity_poly.type
_entity_poly.pdbx_seq_one_letter_code
_entity_poly.pdbx_strand_id
1 'polypeptide(L)'
;MKMKKGLLMTALITGTVMSSAVAFAEELQEYSLDQMVVTATRTEKKDLDIPAVVEVYSEEQIEKSSAANAYDVLQNTLGVNTQSQGFNGTGMSTMTSKVMIRGVEKGTLVLVNGVPMNQDGKYNLEDIPTESIEKIEVVKGGGSVLYGSEATGGVINIITKKAMSNTVKVAAGNFGKQRYNVSVGADKFNIVAGYEKRGKADNMSGYIGKPTAKTTVYDYGKGDRKSVLWNWKMLDGLTFTHSYSNNKHEYWQKKALSGERTQNNYYEDTDNMFLLQYDKDGLKANLSYGTQEKSYDQSKFAKGSWSAKSPYSWRKGHNTNIDIQKTFDMGENKLLVGAGYQKEDMDLFSSSKNNNSTYQRDNYSVYASYDWKVSDNSNLIFNARETWATGCDGYQKDNKTGNSKYTHNDNLSKFTPELQYIYKVNDDSSFYAKIGKSFRLPNLTQLFGNGNMNPALDLKPEQGTHYEIGYKSNIGKGNLRFAVFNYKIKDSIDADVKYDKDGFIDEVDYFNEDVKNTGVELSYAIKHDDNWSTRWGATYQNPKAQNIHNYGDMDWHQIYNKYQLQGAVDYTQSKFAASMSVNFVGDRMSTRASITKPQREIKPQCFTDLHFTYAPEKNQKAFLHINNIFDRLDITSNSTSNFYSLGRNFMVGYEYSF
;
A
#
# COMPACT_ATOMS: atom_id res chain seq x y z
N MET A 1 -12.63 -38.31 -13.23
CA MET A 1 -13.51 -37.89 -14.34
C MET A 1 -14.29 -36.60 -14.02
N LYS A 2 -13.60 -35.57 -13.46
CA LYS A 2 -14.20 -34.23 -13.16
C LYS A 2 -13.55 -33.06 -13.91
N MET A 3 -12.60 -33.34 -14.81
CA MET A 3 -11.90 -32.29 -15.58
C MET A 3 -12.55 -31.90 -16.92
N LYS A 4 -13.59 -32.60 -17.39
CA LYS A 4 -14.16 -32.37 -18.73
C LYS A 4 -15.22 -31.25 -18.81
N LYS A 5 -15.78 -30.76 -17.69
CA LYS A 5 -16.82 -29.72 -17.74
C LYS A 5 -16.27 -28.28 -17.77
N GLY A 6 -15.05 -28.04 -17.29
CA GLY A 6 -14.42 -26.71 -17.36
C GLY A 6 -13.87 -26.37 -18.75
N LEU A 7 -13.38 -27.37 -19.48
CA LEU A 7 -12.80 -27.18 -20.81
C LEU A 7 -13.87 -26.90 -21.90
N LEU A 8 -15.09 -27.41 -21.73
CA LEU A 8 -16.18 -27.20 -22.69
C LEU A 8 -16.74 -25.77 -22.63
N MET A 9 -16.70 -25.13 -21.46
CA MET A 9 -17.17 -23.74 -21.32
C MET A 9 -16.16 -22.74 -21.90
N THR A 10 -14.87 -23.05 -21.82
CA THR A 10 -13.80 -22.23 -22.42
C THR A 10 -13.81 -22.33 -23.96
N ALA A 11 -14.16 -23.49 -24.53
CA ALA A 11 -14.24 -23.70 -25.96
C ALA A 11 -15.48 -23.04 -26.62
N LEU A 12 -16.57 -22.82 -25.88
CA LEU A 12 -17.76 -22.15 -26.42
C LEU A 12 -17.58 -20.62 -26.54
N ILE A 13 -16.72 -20.02 -25.68
CA ILE A 13 -16.45 -18.56 -25.73
C ILE A 13 -15.50 -18.22 -26.89
N THR A 14 -14.61 -19.14 -27.28
CA THR A 14 -13.67 -18.92 -28.40
C THR A 14 -14.28 -19.17 -29.78
N GLY A 15 -15.42 -19.84 -29.88
CA GLY A 15 -16.02 -20.25 -31.15
C GLY A 15 -16.98 -19.24 -31.80
N THR A 16 -17.41 -18.19 -31.11
CA THR A 16 -18.44 -17.24 -31.61
C THR A 16 -17.92 -15.87 -32.05
N VAL A 17 -16.59 -15.64 -32.08
CA VAL A 17 -16.01 -14.31 -32.28
C VAL A 17 -15.51 -14.05 -33.73
N MET A 18 -15.73 -14.92 -34.68
CA MET A 18 -15.26 -14.71 -36.06
C MET A 18 -16.37 -14.32 -37.05
N SER A 19 -17.03 -13.19 -36.86
CA SER A 19 -17.67 -12.51 -38.00
C SER A 19 -18.05 -11.07 -37.74
N SER A 20 -17.65 -10.20 -38.65
CA SER A 20 -17.98 -8.79 -38.88
C SER A 20 -17.13 -7.73 -38.19
N ALA A 21 -16.14 -7.21 -38.90
CA ALA A 21 -15.42 -5.99 -38.62
C ALA A 21 -16.17 -4.78 -39.20
N VAL A 22 -16.63 -3.88 -38.34
CA VAL A 22 -16.95 -2.50 -38.72
C VAL A 22 -16.23 -1.58 -37.76
N ALA A 23 -15.39 -0.70 -38.32
CA ALA A 23 -14.54 0.22 -37.57
C ALA A 23 -15.34 1.35 -36.90
N PHE A 24 -15.17 1.52 -35.61
CA PHE A 24 -15.44 2.76 -34.89
C PHE A 24 -14.18 3.15 -34.14
N ALA A 25 -13.53 4.22 -34.58
CA ALA A 25 -12.48 4.87 -33.79
C ALA A 25 -13.16 5.64 -32.64
N GLU A 26 -12.91 5.23 -31.40
CA GLU A 26 -13.20 6.02 -30.24
C GLU A 26 -12.01 6.99 -30.06
N GLU A 27 -12.27 8.28 -29.93
CA GLU A 27 -11.24 9.25 -29.51
C GLU A 27 -10.71 8.79 -28.17
N LEU A 28 -9.49 8.24 -28.19
CA LEU A 28 -8.72 7.98 -26.97
C LEU A 28 -8.55 9.31 -26.25
N GLN A 29 -9.02 9.38 -25.00
CA GLN A 29 -8.73 10.52 -24.15
C GLN A 29 -7.21 10.76 -24.22
N GLU A 30 -6.84 11.98 -24.61
CA GLU A 30 -5.45 12.42 -24.66
C GLU A 30 -4.75 12.01 -23.37
N TYR A 31 -3.57 11.42 -23.50
CA TYR A 31 -2.63 11.27 -22.39
C TYR A 31 -2.49 12.68 -21.79
N SER A 32 -3.20 12.91 -20.67
CA SER A 32 -3.29 14.27 -20.13
C SER A 32 -1.90 14.68 -19.68
N LEU A 33 -1.25 15.53 -20.48
CA LEU A 33 0.05 16.14 -20.15
C LEU A 33 -0.07 17.01 -18.88
N ASP A 34 -1.29 17.44 -18.55
CA ASP A 34 -1.65 18.29 -17.42
C ASP A 34 -2.40 17.50 -16.32
N GLN A 35 -1.81 16.43 -15.84
CA GLN A 35 -2.43 15.62 -14.81
C GLN A 35 -2.64 16.41 -13.51
N MET A 36 -3.90 16.46 -13.04
CA MET A 36 -4.25 17.16 -11.80
C MET A 36 -4.01 16.25 -10.58
N VAL A 37 -3.33 16.81 -9.58
CA VAL A 37 -2.94 16.14 -8.34
C VAL A 37 -3.46 16.91 -7.14
N VAL A 38 -3.97 16.22 -6.14
CA VAL A 38 -4.52 16.79 -4.90
C VAL A 38 -3.62 16.51 -3.69
N THR A 39 -3.04 15.32 -3.64
CA THR A 39 -2.39 14.79 -2.43
C THR A 39 -1.16 15.61 -2.01
N ALA A 40 -0.34 16.05 -2.95
CA ALA A 40 0.90 16.75 -2.60
C ALA A 40 0.69 18.11 -1.91
N THR A 41 -0.45 18.76 -2.13
CA THR A 41 -0.74 20.14 -1.68
C THR A 41 -2.06 20.29 -0.93
N ARG A 42 -2.85 19.24 -0.75
CA ARG A 42 -4.24 19.24 -0.26
C ARG A 42 -5.21 20.09 -1.09
N THR A 43 -4.73 20.69 -2.15
CA THR A 43 -5.50 21.44 -3.15
C THR A 43 -5.17 20.91 -4.53
N GLU A 44 -6.10 20.99 -5.45
CA GLU A 44 -5.90 20.52 -6.82
C GLU A 44 -4.94 21.43 -7.58
N LYS A 45 -3.85 20.88 -8.13
CA LYS A 45 -2.84 21.58 -8.94
C LYS A 45 -2.38 20.69 -10.09
N LYS A 46 -1.88 21.31 -11.16
CA LYS A 46 -1.19 20.63 -12.24
C LYS A 46 0.13 20.04 -11.72
N ASP A 47 0.55 18.88 -12.22
CA ASP A 47 1.80 18.25 -11.77
C ASP A 47 3.02 19.16 -11.91
N LEU A 48 3.10 19.98 -12.97
CA LEU A 48 4.18 20.97 -13.15
C LEU A 48 4.22 22.07 -12.08
N ASP A 49 3.12 22.30 -11.37
CA ASP A 49 3.00 23.30 -10.31
C ASP A 49 3.22 22.71 -8.91
N ILE A 50 3.65 21.46 -8.83
CA ILE A 50 3.85 20.74 -7.57
C ILE A 50 5.34 20.51 -7.32
N PRO A 51 5.90 21.00 -6.20
CA PRO A 51 7.31 20.79 -5.85
C PRO A 51 7.56 19.41 -5.20
N ALA A 52 7.16 18.34 -5.87
CA ALA A 52 7.38 16.96 -5.49
C ALA A 52 7.23 16.03 -6.70
N VAL A 53 7.87 14.87 -6.68
CA VAL A 53 7.52 13.77 -7.60
C VAL A 53 6.26 13.09 -7.11
N VAL A 54 5.23 13.09 -7.96
CA VAL A 54 3.99 12.38 -7.72
C VAL A 54 3.78 11.38 -8.84
N GLU A 55 3.64 10.10 -8.49
CA GLU A 55 3.18 9.09 -9.44
C GLU A 55 1.66 9.03 -9.37
N VAL A 56 1.02 9.10 -10.51
CA VAL A 56 -0.44 9.03 -10.61
C VAL A 56 -0.82 7.88 -11.53
N TYR A 57 -1.67 7.01 -11.04
CA TYR A 57 -2.29 5.94 -11.79
C TYR A 57 -3.74 6.31 -12.06
N SER A 58 -4.05 6.66 -13.30
CA SER A 58 -5.42 6.95 -13.74
C SER A 58 -6.26 5.67 -13.80
N GLU A 59 -7.58 5.83 -13.85
CA GLU A 59 -8.51 4.72 -14.06
C GLU A 59 -8.13 3.86 -15.27
N GLU A 60 -7.81 4.48 -16.40
CA GLU A 60 -7.39 3.79 -17.64
C GLU A 60 -6.11 2.96 -17.42
N GLN A 61 -5.11 3.49 -16.72
CA GLN A 61 -3.88 2.77 -16.41
C GLN A 61 -4.12 1.60 -15.46
N ILE A 62 -5.02 1.77 -14.49
CA ILE A 62 -5.43 0.72 -13.56
C ILE A 62 -6.20 -0.38 -14.31
N GLU A 63 -7.09 -0.04 -15.21
CA GLU A 63 -7.82 -1.01 -16.02
C GLU A 63 -6.92 -1.81 -16.99
N LYS A 64 -5.91 -1.15 -17.57
CA LYS A 64 -4.91 -1.81 -18.43
C LYS A 64 -3.96 -2.72 -17.65
N SER A 65 -3.83 -2.51 -16.33
CA SER A 65 -3.08 -3.40 -15.46
C SER A 65 -3.91 -4.64 -15.10
N SER A 66 -3.30 -5.74 -14.71
CA SER A 66 -4.01 -6.91 -14.20
C SER A 66 -4.45 -6.76 -12.74
N ALA A 67 -4.28 -5.59 -12.17
CA ALA A 67 -4.48 -5.32 -10.76
C ALA A 67 -5.90 -5.67 -10.31
N ALA A 68 -6.00 -6.37 -9.18
CA ALA A 68 -7.24 -6.71 -8.53
C ALA A 68 -7.64 -5.68 -7.49
N ASN A 69 -6.65 -4.98 -6.95
CA ASN A 69 -6.79 -4.09 -5.81
C ASN A 69 -5.66 -3.06 -5.83
N ALA A 70 -5.70 -2.12 -4.88
CA ALA A 70 -4.71 -1.05 -4.80
C ALA A 70 -3.28 -1.56 -4.56
N TYR A 71 -3.09 -2.66 -3.82
CA TYR A 71 -1.76 -3.25 -3.61
C TYR A 71 -1.13 -3.70 -4.92
N ASP A 72 -1.88 -4.37 -5.79
CA ASP A 72 -1.39 -4.85 -7.09
C ASP A 72 -0.95 -3.70 -8.01
N VAL A 73 -1.66 -2.56 -7.99
CA VAL A 73 -1.26 -1.35 -8.73
C VAL A 73 0.11 -0.86 -8.27
N LEU A 74 0.33 -0.83 -6.95
CA LEU A 74 1.55 -0.31 -6.35
C LEU A 74 2.78 -1.21 -6.57
N GLN A 75 2.61 -2.49 -6.88
CA GLN A 75 3.73 -3.39 -7.21
C GLN A 75 4.55 -2.91 -8.41
N ASN A 76 3.94 -2.16 -9.31
CA ASN A 76 4.57 -1.62 -10.51
C ASN A 76 4.83 -0.11 -10.41
N THR A 77 4.92 0.45 -9.19
CA THR A 77 5.18 1.88 -8.97
C THR A 77 6.68 2.14 -8.76
N LEU A 78 7.23 3.07 -9.53
CA LEU A 78 8.63 3.46 -9.43
C LEU A 78 8.95 4.05 -8.04
N GLY A 79 10.08 3.65 -7.44
CA GLY A 79 10.49 4.08 -6.10
C GLY A 79 9.65 3.49 -4.96
N VAL A 80 8.73 2.58 -5.29
CA VAL A 80 7.89 1.84 -4.34
C VAL A 80 8.24 0.37 -4.39
N ASN A 81 8.50 -0.23 -3.24
CA ASN A 81 8.70 -1.66 -3.09
C ASN A 81 7.59 -2.26 -2.25
N THR A 82 7.00 -3.32 -2.74
CA THR A 82 5.98 -4.07 -2.03
C THR A 82 6.54 -5.39 -1.51
N GLN A 83 6.07 -5.83 -0.37
CA GLN A 83 6.38 -7.15 0.18
C GLN A 83 5.11 -7.97 0.28
N SER A 84 5.20 -9.23 -0.13
CA SER A 84 4.10 -10.18 -0.05
C SER A 84 4.56 -11.53 0.50
N GLN A 85 3.68 -12.21 1.20
CA GLN A 85 3.89 -13.58 1.68
C GLN A 85 2.86 -14.55 1.07
N GLY A 86 2.16 -14.13 0.02
CA GLY A 86 1.12 -14.91 -0.63
C GLY A 86 0.49 -14.17 -1.80
N PHE A 87 -0.79 -14.45 -2.04
CA PHE A 87 -1.56 -13.79 -3.08
C PHE A 87 -1.79 -12.32 -2.74
N ASN A 88 -1.54 -11.43 -3.71
CA ASN A 88 -2.03 -10.03 -3.70
C ASN A 88 -1.81 -9.29 -2.37
N GLY A 89 -0.59 -9.36 -1.82
CA GLY A 89 -0.24 -8.64 -0.61
C GLY A 89 -0.56 -9.34 0.70
N THR A 90 -1.29 -10.46 0.68
CA THR A 90 -1.61 -11.20 1.92
C THR A 90 -0.35 -11.52 2.71
N GLY A 91 -0.42 -11.34 4.02
CA GLY A 91 0.66 -11.63 4.95
C GLY A 91 0.33 -12.78 5.89
N MET A 92 1.35 -13.37 6.48
CA MET A 92 1.21 -14.25 7.63
C MET A 92 1.34 -13.42 8.90
N SER A 93 0.53 -13.65 9.89
CA SER A 93 0.51 -13.05 11.22
C SER A 93 -0.23 -11.70 11.34
N THR A 94 0.13 -10.68 10.62
CA THR A 94 -0.48 -9.35 10.78
C THR A 94 -1.48 -8.98 9.70
N MET A 95 -1.50 -9.73 8.60
CA MET A 95 -2.41 -9.50 7.47
C MET A 95 -2.43 -8.05 6.99
N THR A 96 -1.27 -7.44 6.87
CA THR A 96 -1.14 -6.06 6.44
C THR A 96 -0.30 -5.99 5.20
N SER A 97 -0.70 -5.17 4.26
CA SER A 97 0.13 -4.79 3.13
C SER A 97 1.41 -4.14 3.64
N LYS A 98 2.52 -4.44 3.01
CA LYS A 98 3.78 -3.76 3.27
C LYS A 98 4.22 -3.05 2.01
N VAL A 99 4.26 -1.73 2.11
CA VAL A 99 4.72 -0.84 1.05
C VAL A 99 5.84 0.02 1.60
N MET A 100 6.95 0.04 0.90
CA MET A 100 8.10 0.88 1.21
C MET A 100 8.25 1.94 0.12
N ILE A 101 8.33 3.19 0.51
CA ILE A 101 8.59 4.29 -0.41
C ILE A 101 10.02 4.76 -0.17
N ARG A 102 10.86 4.73 -1.22
CA ARG A 102 12.29 5.13 -1.15
C ARG A 102 13.04 4.46 0.01
N GLY A 103 12.77 3.18 0.28
CA GLY A 103 13.47 2.42 1.33
C GLY A 103 13.01 2.73 2.77
N VAL A 104 11.90 3.44 2.98
CA VAL A 104 11.27 3.59 4.29
C VAL A 104 10.18 2.53 4.44
N GLU A 105 10.38 1.55 5.31
CA GLU A 105 9.43 0.44 5.51
C GLU A 105 8.23 0.85 6.37
N LYS A 106 8.49 1.60 7.43
CA LYS A 106 7.47 2.09 8.37
C LYS A 106 7.35 3.59 8.17
N GLY A 107 6.20 4.10 7.87
CA GLY A 107 6.01 5.53 7.58
C GLY A 107 5.44 5.80 6.20
N THR A 108 4.64 4.86 5.69
CA THR A 108 3.76 5.06 4.54
C THR A 108 2.36 5.34 5.06
N LEU A 109 1.88 6.55 4.84
CA LEU A 109 0.51 6.93 5.15
C LEU A 109 -0.40 6.59 3.97
N VAL A 110 -1.45 5.82 4.21
CA VAL A 110 -2.46 5.48 3.21
C VAL A 110 -3.73 6.26 3.51
N LEU A 111 -4.23 6.94 2.48
CA LEU A 111 -5.46 7.72 2.53
C LEU A 111 -6.49 7.13 1.56
N VAL A 112 -7.75 7.22 1.94
CA VAL A 112 -8.89 7.05 1.03
C VAL A 112 -9.62 8.38 0.98
N ASN A 113 -9.70 8.99 -0.21
CA ASN A 113 -10.26 10.32 -0.43
C ASN A 113 -9.66 11.39 0.52
N GLY A 114 -8.35 11.31 0.80
CA GLY A 114 -7.64 12.25 1.67
C GLY A 114 -7.76 11.97 3.17
N VAL A 115 -8.43 10.89 3.60
CA VAL A 115 -8.61 10.52 5.01
C VAL A 115 -7.77 9.29 5.37
N PRO A 116 -6.99 9.34 6.47
CA PRO A 116 -6.14 8.23 6.92
C PRO A 116 -6.91 6.94 7.19
N MET A 117 -6.44 5.83 6.61
CA MET A 117 -6.93 4.49 6.92
C MET A 117 -6.00 3.68 7.83
N ASN A 118 -4.81 4.20 8.11
CA ASN A 118 -3.86 3.54 8.99
C ASN A 118 -4.43 3.40 10.42
N GLN A 119 -4.24 2.22 11.02
CA GLN A 119 -4.54 1.95 12.44
C GLN A 119 -3.32 1.29 13.07
N ASP A 120 -2.73 1.93 14.09
CA ASP A 120 -1.50 1.46 14.72
C ASP A 120 -0.40 1.13 13.70
N GLY A 121 -0.24 2.01 12.69
CA GLY A 121 0.73 1.87 11.60
C GLY A 121 0.42 0.79 10.56
N LYS A 122 -0.79 0.22 10.56
CA LYS A 122 -1.20 -0.88 9.67
C LYS A 122 -2.34 -0.46 8.77
N TYR A 123 -2.34 -1.00 7.55
CA TYR A 123 -3.34 -0.74 6.51
C TYR A 123 -3.47 -1.98 5.60
N ASN A 124 -4.61 -2.12 4.91
CA ASN A 124 -4.88 -3.18 3.95
C ASN A 124 -5.22 -2.60 2.59
N LEU A 125 -4.25 -2.51 1.70
CA LEU A 125 -4.45 -2.04 0.31
C LEU A 125 -5.14 -3.09 -0.55
N GLU A 126 -5.00 -4.36 -0.21
CA GLU A 126 -5.65 -5.47 -0.88
C GLU A 126 -7.19 -5.44 -0.74
N ASP A 127 -7.71 -4.71 0.22
CA ASP A 127 -9.16 -4.64 0.48
C ASP A 127 -9.88 -3.62 -0.40
N ILE A 128 -9.14 -2.79 -1.14
CA ILE A 128 -9.69 -1.77 -2.02
C ILE A 128 -9.68 -2.27 -3.46
N PRO A 129 -10.84 -2.70 -4.02
CA PRO A 129 -10.94 -3.22 -5.38
C PRO A 129 -10.70 -2.12 -6.41
N THR A 130 -10.01 -2.46 -7.50
CA THR A 130 -9.69 -1.49 -8.57
C THR A 130 -10.93 -0.90 -9.24
N GLU A 131 -12.04 -1.61 -9.27
CA GLU A 131 -13.31 -1.13 -9.83
C GLU A 131 -13.89 0.09 -9.10
N SER A 132 -13.49 0.30 -7.83
CA SER A 132 -13.90 1.47 -7.04
C SER A 132 -12.97 2.67 -7.17
N ILE A 133 -11.82 2.52 -7.83
CA ILE A 133 -10.74 3.51 -7.84
C ILE A 133 -10.83 4.38 -9.09
N GLU A 134 -10.87 5.71 -8.91
CA GLU A 134 -10.71 6.71 -9.98
C GLU A 134 -9.23 6.92 -10.30
N LYS A 135 -8.41 7.12 -9.27
CA LYS A 135 -6.94 7.24 -9.40
C LYS A 135 -6.23 6.93 -8.08
N ILE A 136 -4.95 6.57 -8.19
CA ILE A 136 -4.05 6.46 -7.04
C ILE A 136 -2.95 7.51 -7.23
N GLU A 137 -2.73 8.34 -6.21
CA GLU A 137 -1.65 9.31 -6.15
C GLU A 137 -0.61 8.85 -5.12
N VAL A 138 0.66 8.77 -5.51
CA VAL A 138 1.78 8.40 -4.63
C VAL A 138 2.73 9.58 -4.54
N VAL A 139 2.72 10.26 -3.41
CA VAL A 139 3.66 11.35 -3.10
C VAL A 139 4.86 10.73 -2.37
N LYS A 140 6.04 10.86 -2.95
CA LYS A 140 7.27 10.28 -2.41
C LYS A 140 8.00 11.28 -1.51
N GLY A 141 8.65 10.76 -0.45
CA GLY A 141 9.34 11.56 0.56
C GLY A 141 8.41 12.14 1.62
N GLY A 142 8.95 12.82 2.60
CA GLY A 142 8.22 13.26 3.79
C GLY A 142 6.98 14.10 3.48
N GLY A 143 5.81 13.60 3.86
CA GLY A 143 4.51 14.27 3.73
C GLY A 143 3.90 14.67 5.07
N SER A 144 4.66 14.55 6.17
CA SER A 144 4.13 14.73 7.53
C SER A 144 3.62 16.14 7.81
N VAL A 145 4.11 17.15 7.11
CA VAL A 145 3.68 18.53 7.34
C VAL A 145 2.19 18.68 7.05
N LEU A 146 1.72 18.17 5.92
CA LEU A 146 0.31 18.29 5.58
C LEU A 146 -0.57 17.19 6.21
N TYR A 147 -0.03 15.99 6.43
CA TYR A 147 -0.81 14.81 6.80
C TYR A 147 -0.55 14.26 8.19
N GLY A 148 0.53 14.71 8.87
CA GLY A 148 0.86 14.34 10.24
C GLY A 148 1.74 13.08 10.35
N SER A 149 1.54 12.33 11.42
CA SER A 149 2.28 11.11 11.68
C SER A 149 2.14 10.06 10.55
N GLU A 150 3.11 9.14 10.46
CA GLU A 150 3.15 8.02 9.52
C GLU A 150 3.43 8.38 8.04
N ALA A 151 3.74 9.65 7.73
CA ALA A 151 4.08 10.09 6.37
C ALA A 151 5.59 10.38 6.21
N THR A 152 6.47 9.65 6.89
CA THR A 152 7.93 9.83 6.79
C THR A 152 8.51 9.31 5.48
N GLY A 153 7.96 8.23 4.93
CA GLY A 153 8.35 7.68 3.62
C GLY A 153 7.58 8.30 2.46
N GLY A 154 6.33 8.63 2.70
CA GLY A 154 5.43 9.19 1.69
C GLY A 154 3.97 8.97 1.99
N VAL A 155 3.13 9.39 1.05
CA VAL A 155 1.66 9.30 1.15
C VAL A 155 1.12 8.60 -0.10
N ILE A 156 0.23 7.65 0.11
CA ILE A 156 -0.56 7.01 -0.94
C ILE A 156 -2.00 7.45 -0.73
N ASN A 157 -2.60 8.12 -1.73
CA ASN A 157 -4.00 8.51 -1.66
C ASN A 157 -4.79 7.77 -2.75
N ILE A 158 -5.77 7.00 -2.32
CA ILE A 158 -6.69 6.28 -3.18
C ILE A 158 -7.94 7.11 -3.31
N ILE A 159 -8.17 7.63 -4.50
CA ILE A 159 -9.33 8.47 -4.82
C ILE A 159 -10.37 7.57 -5.45
N THR A 160 -11.55 7.48 -4.82
CA THR A 160 -12.64 6.62 -5.28
C THR A 160 -13.50 7.32 -6.33
N LYS A 161 -14.08 6.54 -7.22
CA LYS A 161 -14.97 7.03 -8.29
C LYS A 161 -16.18 7.76 -7.71
N LYS A 162 -16.44 8.94 -8.23
CA LYS A 162 -17.63 9.74 -7.90
C LYS A 162 -18.86 9.34 -8.71
N ALA A 163 -18.64 8.79 -9.90
CA ALA A 163 -19.66 8.21 -10.77
C ALA A 163 -19.18 6.83 -11.23
N MET A 164 -20.04 5.85 -11.25
CA MET A 164 -19.72 4.48 -11.65
C MET A 164 -20.55 4.06 -12.85
N SER A 165 -19.92 3.34 -13.76
CA SER A 165 -20.62 2.70 -14.86
C SER A 165 -21.38 1.46 -14.36
N ASN A 166 -22.52 1.16 -14.95
CA ASN A 166 -23.26 -0.07 -14.66
C ASN A 166 -22.55 -1.26 -15.34
N THR A 167 -21.83 -2.07 -14.55
CA THR A 167 -21.00 -3.16 -15.10
C THR A 167 -21.15 -4.44 -14.29
N VAL A 168 -21.01 -5.55 -15.00
CA VAL A 168 -20.78 -6.88 -14.42
C VAL A 168 -19.49 -7.43 -14.98
N LYS A 169 -18.57 -7.85 -14.11
CA LYS A 169 -17.28 -8.42 -14.48
C LYS A 169 -17.11 -9.79 -13.83
N VAL A 170 -16.74 -10.77 -14.65
CA VAL A 170 -16.45 -12.14 -14.19
C VAL A 170 -15.11 -12.58 -14.73
N ALA A 171 -14.31 -13.24 -13.89
CA ALA A 171 -13.01 -13.77 -14.32
C ALA A 171 -12.65 -15.06 -13.58
N ALA A 172 -11.87 -15.91 -14.25
CA ALA A 172 -11.32 -17.14 -13.69
C ALA A 172 -9.88 -17.36 -14.14
N GLY A 173 -9.08 -18.03 -13.33
CA GLY A 173 -7.68 -18.28 -13.62
C GLY A 173 -7.13 -19.55 -12.99
N ASN A 174 -5.83 -19.78 -13.17
CA ASN A 174 -5.14 -20.86 -12.46
C ASN A 174 -5.04 -20.55 -10.95
N PHE A 175 -4.53 -21.48 -10.16
CA PHE A 175 -4.56 -21.45 -8.69
C PHE A 175 -5.98 -21.26 -8.11
N GLY A 176 -7.02 -21.70 -8.83
CA GLY A 176 -8.42 -21.58 -8.38
C GLY A 176 -8.91 -20.13 -8.23
N LYS A 177 -8.27 -19.17 -8.88
CA LYS A 177 -8.70 -17.76 -8.88
C LYS A 177 -10.06 -17.61 -9.55
N GLN A 178 -10.94 -16.88 -8.90
CA GLN A 178 -12.24 -16.45 -9.45
C GLN A 178 -12.52 -15.05 -8.95
N ARG A 179 -13.09 -14.19 -9.82
CA ARG A 179 -13.47 -12.82 -9.47
C ARG A 179 -14.83 -12.51 -10.04
N TYR A 180 -15.65 -11.84 -9.25
CA TYR A 180 -16.99 -11.40 -9.61
C TYR A 180 -17.17 -9.99 -9.07
N ASN A 181 -17.44 -9.02 -9.94
CA ASN A 181 -17.69 -7.63 -9.54
C ASN A 181 -18.98 -7.14 -10.20
N VAL A 182 -19.72 -6.34 -9.47
CA VAL A 182 -20.88 -5.61 -9.96
C VAL A 182 -20.73 -4.17 -9.54
N SER A 183 -20.89 -3.27 -10.50
CA SER A 183 -20.89 -1.83 -10.28
C SER A 183 -22.20 -1.24 -10.78
N VAL A 184 -22.83 -0.38 -9.99
CA VAL A 184 -24.05 0.33 -10.37
C VAL A 184 -23.91 1.78 -10.00
N GLY A 185 -24.11 2.65 -10.99
CA GLY A 185 -24.07 4.09 -10.85
C GLY A 185 -25.42 4.72 -11.14
N ALA A 186 -25.81 5.66 -10.29
CA ALA A 186 -26.94 6.54 -10.49
C ALA A 186 -26.51 7.97 -10.15
N ASP A 187 -27.32 8.97 -10.48
CA ASP A 187 -26.97 10.40 -10.35
C ASP A 187 -26.36 10.77 -8.98
N LYS A 188 -26.92 10.26 -7.90
CA LYS A 188 -26.48 10.58 -6.53
C LYS A 188 -25.94 9.37 -5.76
N PHE A 189 -26.04 8.17 -6.29
CA PHE A 189 -25.68 6.96 -5.57
C PHE A 189 -24.89 6.02 -6.46
N ASN A 190 -23.76 5.53 -5.94
CA ASN A 190 -22.90 4.58 -6.63
C ASN A 190 -22.54 3.44 -5.68
N ILE A 191 -22.49 2.22 -6.20
CA ILE A 191 -22.10 1.03 -5.45
C ILE A 191 -21.24 0.10 -6.31
N VAL A 192 -20.16 -0.43 -5.70
CA VAL A 192 -19.38 -1.54 -6.21
C VAL A 192 -19.41 -2.66 -5.19
N ALA A 193 -19.70 -3.87 -5.63
CA ALA A 193 -19.60 -5.08 -4.82
C ALA A 193 -18.70 -6.10 -5.52
N GLY A 194 -17.77 -6.70 -4.77
CA GLY A 194 -16.80 -7.64 -5.26
C GLY A 194 -16.72 -8.92 -4.44
N TYR A 195 -16.48 -10.04 -5.12
CA TYR A 195 -16.12 -11.31 -4.51
C TYR A 195 -14.94 -11.92 -5.25
N GLU A 196 -13.89 -12.24 -4.52
CA GLU A 196 -12.70 -12.92 -5.04
C GLU A 196 -12.47 -14.22 -4.28
N LYS A 197 -12.18 -15.29 -5.00
CA LYS A 197 -11.78 -16.58 -4.45
C LYS A 197 -10.39 -16.94 -4.94
N ARG A 198 -9.59 -17.53 -4.06
CA ARG A 198 -8.22 -18.00 -4.31
C ARG A 198 -8.09 -19.43 -3.81
N GLY A 199 -7.51 -20.27 -4.64
CA GLY A 199 -7.27 -21.67 -4.29
C GLY A 199 -5.85 -21.88 -3.75
N LYS A 200 -5.44 -23.16 -3.70
CA LYS A 200 -4.16 -23.58 -3.18
C LYS A 200 -2.99 -23.14 -4.05
N ALA A 201 -1.89 -22.74 -3.40
CA ALA A 201 -0.57 -22.62 -4.01
C ALA A 201 0.48 -23.28 -3.11
N ASP A 202 1.23 -24.21 -3.68
CA ASP A 202 2.28 -24.95 -2.98
C ASP A 202 3.59 -24.17 -2.94
N ASN A 203 4.43 -24.49 -1.93
CA ASN A 203 5.79 -23.98 -1.82
C ASN A 203 5.89 -22.45 -1.80
N MET A 204 5.00 -21.80 -1.07
CA MET A 204 5.00 -20.34 -0.92
C MET A 204 6.15 -19.81 -0.07
N SER A 205 6.82 -20.69 0.69
CA SER A 205 8.04 -20.33 1.42
C SER A 205 9.11 -21.40 1.32
N GLY A 206 10.36 -20.96 1.48
CA GLY A 206 11.54 -21.82 1.57
C GLY A 206 12.28 -21.63 2.90
N TYR A 207 13.41 -22.29 3.02
CA TYR A 207 14.29 -22.20 4.17
C TYR A 207 15.69 -21.75 3.75
N ILE A 208 16.45 -21.27 4.72
CA ILE A 208 17.84 -20.83 4.54
C ILE A 208 18.76 -21.92 5.07
N GLY A 209 19.73 -22.34 4.25
CA GLY A 209 20.68 -23.40 4.59
C GLY A 209 20.12 -24.82 4.41
N LYS A 210 20.67 -25.79 5.14
CA LYS A 210 20.18 -27.17 5.09
C LYS A 210 19.00 -27.36 6.05
N PRO A 211 17.88 -27.95 5.60
CA PRO A 211 16.74 -28.17 6.48
C PRO A 211 17.07 -29.24 7.55
N THR A 212 16.49 -29.02 8.71
CA THR A 212 16.49 -29.98 9.83
C THR A 212 15.10 -30.60 9.98
N ALA A 213 14.95 -31.61 10.84
CA ALA A 213 13.65 -32.18 11.16
C ALA A 213 12.64 -31.17 11.76
N LYS A 214 13.14 -30.06 12.30
CA LYS A 214 12.31 -28.96 12.84
C LYS A 214 12.02 -27.85 11.82
N THR A 215 12.73 -27.84 10.68
CA THR A 215 12.53 -26.81 9.66
C THR A 215 11.14 -26.91 9.06
N THR A 216 10.41 -25.78 9.07
CA THR A 216 9.06 -25.69 8.51
C THR A 216 9.01 -24.75 7.31
N VAL A 217 8.12 -25.03 6.39
CA VAL A 217 7.77 -24.23 5.22
C VAL A 217 6.26 -24.09 5.11
N TYR A 218 5.78 -23.22 4.25
CA TYR A 218 4.37 -22.88 4.16
C TYR A 218 3.85 -23.05 2.72
N ASP A 219 2.63 -23.59 2.62
CA ASP A 219 1.78 -23.52 1.45
C ASP A 219 0.65 -22.51 1.72
N TYR A 220 0.17 -21.85 0.70
CA TYR A 220 -1.09 -21.13 0.77
C TYR A 220 -2.25 -22.12 0.62
N GLY A 221 -3.19 -22.13 1.55
CA GLY A 221 -4.29 -23.08 1.55
C GLY A 221 -5.41 -22.67 0.63
N LYS A 222 -6.12 -21.68 1.00
CA LYS A 222 -7.21 -21.06 0.23
C LYS A 222 -7.53 -19.69 0.83
N GLY A 223 -8.30 -18.89 0.10
CA GLY A 223 -8.81 -17.63 0.61
C GLY A 223 -9.99 -17.13 -0.20
N ASP A 224 -10.74 -16.24 0.40
CA ASP A 224 -11.78 -15.46 -0.26
C ASP A 224 -11.81 -14.05 0.30
N ARG A 225 -12.28 -13.12 -0.51
CA ARG A 225 -12.48 -11.72 -0.15
C ARG A 225 -13.83 -11.25 -0.65
N LYS A 226 -14.51 -10.51 0.20
CA LYS A 226 -15.73 -9.77 -0.12
C LYS A 226 -15.47 -8.30 0.09
N SER A 227 -15.94 -7.46 -0.79
CA SER A 227 -15.84 -6.01 -0.64
C SER A 227 -17.10 -5.32 -1.15
N VAL A 228 -17.48 -4.26 -0.49
CA VAL A 228 -18.54 -3.35 -0.93
C VAL A 228 -18.07 -1.95 -0.66
N LEU A 229 -18.13 -1.10 -1.65
CA LEU A 229 -17.96 0.34 -1.50
C LEU A 229 -19.15 1.04 -2.15
N TRP A 230 -19.73 1.98 -1.43
CA TRP A 230 -20.78 2.83 -1.98
C TRP A 230 -20.63 4.26 -1.51
N ASN A 231 -21.06 5.18 -2.34
CA ASN A 231 -21.10 6.59 -2.01
C ASN A 231 -22.45 7.20 -2.35
N TRP A 232 -22.81 8.22 -1.61
CA TRP A 232 -24.04 8.97 -1.75
C TRP A 232 -23.77 10.47 -1.70
N LYS A 233 -24.02 11.15 -2.82
CA LYS A 233 -24.03 12.60 -2.90
C LYS A 233 -25.31 13.12 -2.25
N MET A 234 -25.23 13.45 -0.96
CA MET A 234 -26.37 13.88 -0.15
C MET A 234 -26.87 15.26 -0.59
N LEU A 235 -25.94 16.21 -0.70
CA LEU A 235 -26.16 17.58 -1.09
C LEU A 235 -24.99 18.03 -1.98
N ASP A 236 -25.09 19.24 -2.55
CA ASP A 236 -23.96 19.86 -3.24
C ASP A 236 -22.80 20.08 -2.26
N GLY A 237 -21.63 19.55 -2.60
CA GLY A 237 -20.44 19.54 -1.75
C GLY A 237 -20.46 18.47 -0.64
N LEU A 238 -21.55 17.80 -0.30
CA LEU A 238 -21.62 16.81 0.79
C LEU A 238 -21.78 15.39 0.26
N THR A 239 -20.79 14.54 0.53
CA THR A 239 -20.78 13.14 0.13
C THR A 239 -20.58 12.24 1.35
N PHE A 240 -21.33 11.15 1.40
CA PHE A 240 -21.09 10.06 2.34
C PHE A 240 -20.53 8.86 1.58
N THR A 241 -19.48 8.23 2.11
CA THR A 241 -18.87 7.00 1.57
C THR A 241 -18.80 5.95 2.66
N HIS A 242 -19.17 4.71 2.33
CA HIS A 242 -18.95 3.56 3.18
C HIS A 242 -18.20 2.48 2.40
N SER A 243 -17.15 1.94 3.02
CA SER A 243 -16.40 0.81 2.52
C SER A 243 -16.42 -0.31 3.54
N TYR A 244 -16.72 -1.52 3.08
CA TYR A 244 -16.67 -2.76 3.84
C TYR A 244 -15.80 -3.77 3.09
N SER A 245 -14.92 -4.47 3.81
CA SER A 245 -14.24 -5.65 3.31
C SER A 245 -14.16 -6.76 4.35
N ASN A 246 -14.18 -8.01 3.89
CA ASN A 246 -13.85 -9.18 4.69
C ASN A 246 -12.95 -10.09 3.87
N ASN A 247 -11.74 -10.35 4.36
CA ASN A 247 -10.71 -11.15 3.71
C ASN A 247 -10.37 -12.34 4.60
N LYS A 248 -10.49 -13.55 4.06
CA LYS A 248 -10.15 -14.80 4.74
C LYS A 248 -9.10 -15.54 3.96
N HIS A 249 -8.09 -16.08 4.65
CA HIS A 249 -7.10 -16.93 4.01
C HIS A 249 -6.43 -17.90 4.97
N GLU A 250 -5.84 -18.94 4.43
CA GLU A 250 -5.20 -20.02 5.17
C GLU A 250 -3.76 -20.22 4.71
N TYR A 251 -2.85 -20.47 5.66
CA TYR A 251 -1.53 -21.01 5.42
C TYR A 251 -1.37 -22.35 6.10
N TRP A 252 -0.79 -23.31 5.38
CA TRP A 252 -0.53 -24.64 5.87
C TRP A 252 0.95 -24.81 6.12
N GLN A 253 1.31 -24.96 7.39
CA GLN A 253 2.67 -25.25 7.78
C GLN A 253 2.95 -26.74 7.60
N LYS A 254 4.09 -27.07 6.99
CA LYS A 254 4.57 -28.43 6.81
C LYS A 254 6.06 -28.53 7.16
N LYS A 255 6.52 -29.72 7.54
CA LYS A 255 7.94 -30.00 7.72
C LYS A 255 8.64 -30.01 6.37
N ALA A 256 9.78 -29.31 6.27
CA ALA A 256 10.51 -29.15 5.00
C ALA A 256 11.03 -30.48 4.44
N LEU A 257 11.43 -31.43 5.31
CA LEU A 257 12.00 -32.71 4.90
C LEU A 257 10.95 -33.77 4.54
N SER A 258 9.88 -33.89 5.34
CA SER A 258 8.88 -34.95 5.14
C SER A 258 7.67 -34.49 4.34
N GLY A 259 7.46 -33.17 4.20
CA GLY A 259 6.23 -32.65 3.62
C GLY A 259 5.00 -32.80 4.52
N GLU A 260 5.14 -33.38 5.72
CA GLU A 260 4.05 -33.60 6.65
C GLU A 260 3.47 -32.27 7.13
N ARG A 261 2.16 -32.09 6.96
CA ARG A 261 1.42 -30.92 7.42
C ARG A 261 1.23 -30.96 8.93
N THR A 262 1.73 -29.93 9.62
CA THR A 262 1.78 -29.90 11.09
C THR A 262 0.82 -28.88 11.69
N GLN A 263 0.48 -27.82 10.94
CA GLN A 263 -0.37 -26.76 11.45
C GLN A 263 -1.16 -26.10 10.32
N ASN A 264 -2.38 -25.68 10.61
CA ASN A 264 -3.17 -24.80 9.79
C ASN A 264 -3.30 -23.46 10.50
N ASN A 265 -3.06 -22.40 9.74
CA ASN A 265 -3.18 -21.02 10.19
C ASN A 265 -4.33 -20.37 9.42
N TYR A 266 -5.29 -19.81 10.14
CA TYR A 266 -6.49 -19.18 9.60
C TYR A 266 -6.46 -17.70 9.95
N TYR A 267 -6.55 -16.87 8.93
CA TYR A 267 -6.56 -15.42 9.06
C TYR A 267 -7.87 -14.87 8.56
N GLU A 268 -8.44 -13.93 9.30
CA GLU A 268 -9.63 -13.20 8.90
C GLU A 268 -9.44 -11.72 9.25
N ASP A 269 -9.66 -10.87 8.25
CA ASP A 269 -9.71 -9.41 8.35
C ASP A 269 -11.10 -8.92 8.04
N THR A 270 -11.61 -7.99 8.84
CA THR A 270 -12.86 -7.27 8.53
C THR A 270 -12.63 -5.79 8.78
N ASP A 271 -12.73 -5.01 7.73
CA ASP A 271 -12.54 -3.56 7.76
C ASP A 271 -13.83 -2.85 7.37
N ASN A 272 -14.19 -1.79 8.12
CA ASN A 272 -15.24 -0.85 7.77
C ASN A 272 -14.70 0.57 7.85
N MET A 273 -15.12 1.42 6.92
CA MET A 273 -14.85 2.84 6.95
C MET A 273 -16.11 3.60 6.57
N PHE A 274 -16.52 4.50 7.44
CA PHE A 274 -17.60 5.47 7.22
C PHE A 274 -16.96 6.85 7.08
N LEU A 275 -17.28 7.57 6.03
CA LEU A 275 -16.67 8.84 5.68
C LEU A 275 -17.72 9.83 5.22
N LEU A 276 -17.86 10.94 5.95
CA LEU A 276 -18.67 12.09 5.57
C LEU A 276 -17.73 13.22 5.17
N GLN A 277 -17.85 13.69 3.94
CA GLN A 277 -16.98 14.72 3.36
C GLN A 277 -17.81 15.90 2.85
N TYR A 278 -17.40 17.10 3.25
CA TYR A 278 -17.86 18.36 2.68
C TYR A 278 -16.72 19.04 1.94
N ASP A 279 -16.94 19.40 0.67
CA ASP A 279 -15.96 20.12 -0.17
C ASP A 279 -16.69 21.13 -1.05
N LYS A 280 -16.65 22.37 -0.63
CA LYS A 280 -17.26 23.48 -1.38
C LYS A 280 -16.64 24.81 -1.00
N ASP A 281 -16.46 25.70 -1.98
CA ASP A 281 -15.99 27.08 -1.80
C ASP A 281 -14.68 27.18 -0.99
N GLY A 282 -13.74 26.25 -1.21
CA GLY A 282 -12.47 26.19 -0.52
C GLY A 282 -12.55 25.70 0.94
N LEU A 283 -13.74 25.37 1.46
CA LEU A 283 -13.91 24.69 2.75
C LEU A 283 -13.99 23.18 2.52
N LYS A 284 -13.09 22.43 3.18
CA LYS A 284 -13.16 20.96 3.23
C LYS A 284 -13.28 20.51 4.68
N ALA A 285 -14.23 19.63 4.93
CA ALA A 285 -14.41 19.01 6.24
C ALA A 285 -14.64 17.51 6.08
N ASN A 286 -13.91 16.72 6.83
CA ASN A 286 -13.99 15.26 6.83
C ASN A 286 -14.29 14.76 8.24
N LEU A 287 -15.26 13.88 8.36
CA LEU A 287 -15.52 13.08 9.55
C LEU A 287 -15.48 11.61 9.15
N SER A 288 -14.59 10.84 9.75
CA SER A 288 -14.52 9.41 9.50
C SER A 288 -14.51 8.58 10.77
N TYR A 289 -15.08 7.39 10.66
CA TYR A 289 -14.99 6.33 11.66
C TYR A 289 -14.61 5.03 10.96
N GLY A 290 -13.49 4.43 11.38
CA GLY A 290 -12.99 3.17 10.86
C GLY A 290 -12.94 2.10 11.92
N THR A 291 -13.29 0.86 11.57
CA THR A 291 -13.05 -0.32 12.40
C THR A 291 -12.22 -1.32 11.62
N GLN A 292 -11.27 -1.95 12.31
CA GLN A 292 -10.43 -2.99 11.76
C GLN A 292 -10.36 -4.17 12.71
N GLU A 293 -10.98 -5.29 12.35
CA GLU A 293 -10.94 -6.53 13.12
C GLU A 293 -10.07 -7.55 12.42
N LYS A 294 -9.06 -8.06 13.12
CA LYS A 294 -8.13 -9.08 12.62
C LYS A 294 -8.08 -10.25 13.58
N SER A 295 -8.26 -11.46 13.05
CA SER A 295 -8.10 -12.68 13.82
C SER A 295 -7.10 -13.63 13.18
N TYR A 296 -6.37 -14.31 14.03
CA TYR A 296 -5.48 -15.41 13.69
C TYR A 296 -5.79 -16.59 14.59
N ASP A 297 -6.22 -17.68 14.00
CA ASP A 297 -6.53 -18.93 14.67
C ASP A 297 -5.63 -20.06 14.16
N GLN A 298 -5.45 -21.10 14.97
CA GLN A 298 -4.63 -22.26 14.65
C GLN A 298 -5.38 -23.57 14.89
N SER A 299 -5.01 -24.60 14.09
CA SER A 299 -5.19 -25.99 14.45
C SER A 299 -3.87 -26.75 14.23
N LYS A 300 -3.52 -27.66 15.14
CA LYS A 300 -2.24 -28.39 15.13
C LYS A 300 -2.48 -29.89 14.96
N PHE A 301 -1.63 -30.54 14.17
CA PHE A 301 -1.62 -31.97 14.06
C PHE A 301 -0.68 -32.58 15.12
N ALA A 302 -1.21 -33.37 16.00
CA ALA A 302 -0.46 -34.04 17.03
C ALA A 302 -1.09 -35.41 17.36
N LYS A 303 -0.27 -36.41 17.65
CA LYS A 303 -0.72 -37.77 18.03
C LYS A 303 -1.72 -38.39 17.03
N GLY A 304 -1.51 -38.15 15.71
CA GLY A 304 -2.34 -38.69 14.64
C GLY A 304 -3.70 -38.00 14.40
N SER A 305 -3.97 -36.89 15.05
CA SER A 305 -5.23 -36.12 14.87
C SER A 305 -5.02 -34.63 14.85
N TRP A 306 -5.96 -33.90 14.24
CA TRP A 306 -6.01 -32.43 14.25
C TRP A 306 -6.73 -31.93 15.51
N SER A 307 -6.15 -30.93 16.16
CA SER A 307 -6.87 -30.20 17.21
C SER A 307 -8.03 -29.39 16.62
N ALA A 308 -9.00 -29.04 17.45
CA ALA A 308 -9.98 -28.02 17.10
C ALA A 308 -9.29 -26.69 16.77
N LYS A 309 -9.91 -25.87 15.92
CA LYS A 309 -9.51 -24.49 15.66
C LYS A 309 -9.60 -23.70 16.97
N SER A 310 -8.54 -22.98 17.31
CA SER A 310 -8.46 -22.16 18.54
C SER A 310 -7.85 -20.80 18.25
N PRO A 311 -8.31 -19.74 18.93
CA PRO A 311 -7.73 -18.40 18.79
C PRO A 311 -6.26 -18.40 19.20
N TYR A 312 -5.41 -17.78 18.35
CA TYR A 312 -4.03 -17.49 18.69
C TYR A 312 -3.84 -16.03 19.05
N SER A 313 -4.38 -15.14 18.23
CA SER A 313 -4.44 -13.71 18.54
C SER A 313 -5.57 -13.04 17.78
N TRP A 314 -6.08 -11.96 18.33
CA TRP A 314 -6.99 -11.06 17.62
C TRP A 314 -6.73 -9.60 18.00
N ARG A 315 -7.15 -8.70 17.13
CA ARG A 315 -7.10 -7.25 17.32
C ARG A 315 -8.38 -6.64 16.78
N LYS A 316 -8.94 -5.69 17.54
CA LYS A 316 -10.05 -4.82 17.12
C LYS A 316 -9.59 -3.40 17.33
N GLY A 317 -9.43 -2.66 16.24
CA GLY A 317 -9.02 -1.26 16.26
C GLY A 317 -10.15 -0.36 15.82
N HIS A 318 -10.24 0.82 16.42
CA HIS A 318 -11.16 1.88 16.06
C HIS A 318 -10.37 3.16 15.82
N ASN A 319 -10.72 3.88 14.77
CA ASN A 319 -10.07 5.13 14.40
C ASN A 319 -11.13 6.17 14.04
N THR A 320 -11.18 7.26 14.80
CA THR A 320 -12.04 8.41 14.50
C THR A 320 -11.18 9.56 14.03
N ASN A 321 -11.49 10.14 12.87
CA ASN A 321 -10.78 11.31 12.36
C ASN A 321 -11.76 12.44 12.07
N ILE A 322 -11.37 13.64 12.46
CA ILE A 322 -12.02 14.90 12.09
C ILE A 322 -10.91 15.79 11.51
N ASP A 323 -11.12 16.30 10.31
CA ASP A 323 -10.18 17.25 9.67
C ASP A 323 -10.99 18.35 8.99
N ILE A 324 -10.67 19.59 9.28
CA ILE A 324 -11.33 20.78 8.72
C ILE A 324 -10.25 21.70 8.19
N GLN A 325 -10.39 22.12 6.93
CA GLN A 325 -9.48 23.09 6.31
C GLN A 325 -10.24 24.12 5.50
N LYS A 326 -9.68 25.32 5.44
CA LYS A 326 -10.15 26.41 4.59
C LYS A 326 -9.01 26.97 3.77
N THR A 327 -9.25 27.12 2.47
CA THR A 327 -8.36 27.82 1.54
C THR A 327 -8.88 29.23 1.31
N PHE A 328 -7.99 30.20 1.39
CA PHE A 328 -8.24 31.61 1.12
C PHE A 328 -7.41 32.04 -0.09
N ASP A 329 -8.06 32.59 -1.11
CA ASP A 329 -7.39 33.24 -2.22
C ASP A 329 -7.06 34.67 -1.83
N MET A 330 -5.78 35.04 -1.86
CA MET A 330 -5.24 36.34 -1.46
C MET A 330 -4.55 37.01 -2.64
N GLY A 331 -5.34 37.34 -3.67
CA GLY A 331 -4.85 37.78 -4.97
C GLY A 331 -4.18 36.62 -5.71
N GLU A 332 -2.88 36.73 -6.01
CA GLU A 332 -2.11 35.66 -6.65
C GLU A 332 -1.57 34.63 -5.65
N ASN A 333 -1.69 34.89 -4.34
CA ASN A 333 -1.22 33.99 -3.26
C ASN A 333 -2.39 33.15 -2.73
N LYS A 334 -2.04 32.02 -2.08
CA LYS A 334 -3.04 31.16 -1.43
C LYS A 334 -2.62 30.85 -0.02
N LEU A 335 -3.56 30.94 0.91
CA LEU A 335 -3.38 30.50 2.29
C LEU A 335 -4.36 29.36 2.60
N LEU A 336 -3.84 28.21 2.98
CA LEU A 336 -4.61 27.11 3.53
C LEU A 336 -4.33 27.03 5.03
N VAL A 337 -5.38 26.94 5.84
CA VAL A 337 -5.28 26.64 7.27
C VAL A 337 -6.21 25.50 7.62
N GLY A 338 -5.80 24.67 8.58
CA GLY A 338 -6.64 23.54 9.00
C GLY A 338 -6.32 23.07 10.40
N ALA A 339 -7.25 22.27 10.91
CA ALA A 339 -7.15 21.59 12.20
C ALA A 339 -7.66 20.15 12.08
N GLY A 340 -7.03 19.25 12.83
CA GLY A 340 -7.37 17.84 12.83
C GLY A 340 -7.42 17.25 14.23
N TYR A 341 -8.28 16.26 14.39
CA TYR A 341 -8.38 15.38 15.55
C TYR A 341 -8.41 13.94 15.09
N GLN A 342 -7.63 13.09 15.75
CA GLN A 342 -7.64 11.64 15.54
C GLN A 342 -7.66 10.95 16.89
N LYS A 343 -8.60 10.04 17.09
CA LYS A 343 -8.58 9.09 18.20
C LYS A 343 -8.27 7.70 17.66
N GLU A 344 -7.30 7.06 18.27
CA GLU A 344 -6.94 5.66 18.06
C GLU A 344 -7.25 4.87 19.32
N ASP A 345 -8.03 3.82 19.22
CA ASP A 345 -8.21 2.85 20.29
C ASP A 345 -8.23 1.42 19.75
N MET A 346 -7.80 0.46 20.55
CA MET A 346 -7.77 -0.93 20.15
C MET A 346 -7.85 -1.89 21.33
N ASP A 347 -8.52 -3.03 21.08
CA ASP A 347 -8.51 -4.19 21.94
C ASP A 347 -7.70 -5.32 21.30
N LEU A 348 -6.93 -6.03 22.11
CA LEU A 348 -6.04 -7.11 21.66
C LEU A 348 -6.15 -8.32 22.58
N PHE A 349 -5.92 -9.49 21.97
CA PHE A 349 -5.70 -10.74 22.68
C PHE A 349 -4.47 -11.45 22.13
N SER A 350 -3.67 -12.05 23.01
CA SER A 350 -2.59 -12.96 22.63
C SER A 350 -2.58 -14.21 23.49
N SER A 351 -2.59 -15.36 22.83
CA SER A 351 -2.48 -16.66 23.52
C SER A 351 -1.08 -16.94 24.08
N SER A 352 -0.02 -16.31 23.53
CA SER A 352 1.36 -16.51 23.98
C SER A 352 1.58 -16.09 25.44
N LYS A 353 0.99 -14.97 25.86
CA LYS A 353 0.97 -14.52 27.26
C LYS A 353 -0.39 -14.70 27.93
N ASN A 354 -1.40 -15.18 27.17
CA ASN A 354 -2.80 -15.31 27.60
C ASN A 354 -3.35 -14.03 28.24
N ASN A 355 -3.16 -12.90 27.56
CA ASN A 355 -3.56 -11.60 28.03
C ASN A 355 -4.51 -10.89 27.07
N ASN A 356 -5.40 -10.09 27.64
CA ASN A 356 -6.19 -9.06 26.93
C ASN A 356 -5.55 -7.69 27.20
N SER A 357 -5.58 -6.84 26.21
CA SER A 357 -5.03 -5.49 26.31
C SER A 357 -5.95 -4.49 25.61
N THR A 358 -6.06 -3.29 26.18
CA THR A 358 -6.77 -2.15 25.57
C THR A 358 -5.82 -0.97 25.56
N TYR A 359 -5.64 -0.32 24.40
CA TYR A 359 -4.76 0.82 24.19
C TYR A 359 -5.49 1.95 23.53
N GLN A 360 -5.14 3.19 23.88
CA GLN A 360 -5.73 4.38 23.28
C GLN A 360 -4.73 5.53 23.16
N ARG A 361 -5.03 6.48 22.24
CA ARG A 361 -4.30 7.74 22.09
C ARG A 361 -5.17 8.75 21.36
N ASP A 362 -5.09 10.01 21.78
CA ASP A 362 -5.69 11.16 21.10
C ASP A 362 -4.60 12.02 20.45
N ASN A 363 -4.80 12.40 19.19
CA ASN A 363 -3.92 13.26 18.43
C ASN A 363 -4.67 14.51 17.98
N TYR A 364 -4.16 15.69 18.32
CA TYR A 364 -4.66 17.00 17.87
C TYR A 364 -3.64 17.65 16.96
N SER A 365 -4.09 18.44 16.02
CA SER A 365 -3.16 19.15 15.13
C SER A 365 -3.73 20.43 14.59
N VAL A 366 -2.84 21.39 14.30
CA VAL A 366 -3.10 22.54 13.47
C VAL A 366 -2.04 22.62 12.39
N TYR A 367 -2.42 23.07 11.20
CA TYR A 367 -1.49 23.18 10.09
C TYR A 367 -1.86 24.37 9.17
N ALA A 368 -0.84 24.86 8.47
CA ALA A 368 -0.99 25.91 7.48
C ALA A 368 -0.06 25.68 6.28
N SER A 369 -0.49 26.14 5.12
CA SER A 369 0.30 26.23 3.89
C SER A 369 0.10 27.60 3.27
N TYR A 370 1.19 28.33 3.05
CA TYR A 370 1.16 29.62 2.36
C TYR A 370 1.93 29.51 1.05
N ASP A 371 1.21 29.64 -0.07
CA ASP A 371 1.77 29.64 -1.43
C ASP A 371 1.92 31.09 -1.89
N TRP A 372 3.17 31.54 -1.87
CA TRP A 372 3.55 32.89 -2.24
C TRP A 372 4.07 32.92 -3.67
N LYS A 373 3.38 33.62 -4.55
CA LYS A 373 3.84 33.94 -5.90
C LYS A 373 4.90 35.04 -5.81
N VAL A 374 6.18 34.64 -5.90
CA VAL A 374 7.32 35.57 -5.81
C VAL A 374 7.51 36.33 -7.11
N SER A 375 7.26 35.67 -8.25
CA SER A 375 7.28 36.26 -9.60
C SER A 375 6.32 35.51 -10.52
N ASP A 376 6.18 35.91 -11.76
CA ASP A 376 5.33 35.22 -12.74
C ASP A 376 5.74 33.76 -12.95
N ASN A 377 7.02 33.47 -12.74
CA ASN A 377 7.59 32.15 -12.98
C ASN A 377 7.97 31.40 -11.70
N SER A 378 7.77 31.97 -10.51
CA SER A 378 8.24 31.32 -9.28
C SER A 378 7.32 31.47 -8.10
N ASN A 379 7.14 30.35 -7.37
CA ASN A 379 6.41 30.30 -6.12
C ASN A 379 7.32 29.79 -5.00
N LEU A 380 7.11 30.33 -3.81
CA LEU A 380 7.70 29.87 -2.56
C LEU A 380 6.57 29.40 -1.64
N ILE A 381 6.62 28.16 -1.18
CA ILE A 381 5.56 27.56 -0.38
C ILE A 381 6.12 27.24 1.01
N PHE A 382 5.44 27.78 2.03
CA PHE A 382 5.74 27.56 3.44
C PHE A 382 4.67 26.66 4.03
N ASN A 383 5.05 25.50 4.51
CA ASN A 383 4.16 24.57 5.21
C ASN A 383 4.61 24.44 6.67
N ALA A 384 3.66 24.38 7.58
CA ALA A 384 3.92 24.13 8.99
C ALA A 384 2.77 23.35 9.61
N ARG A 385 3.12 22.44 10.53
CA ARG A 385 2.16 21.68 11.34
C ARG A 385 2.69 21.52 12.74
N GLU A 386 1.80 21.68 13.72
CA GLU A 386 2.00 21.24 15.09
C GLU A 386 1.04 20.09 15.39
N THR A 387 1.54 19.04 16.03
CA THR A 387 0.75 17.87 16.43
C THR A 387 1.00 17.55 17.89
N TRP A 388 -0.06 17.36 18.65
CA TRP A 388 -0.03 16.93 20.05
C TRP A 388 -0.63 15.54 20.16
N ALA A 389 0.10 14.62 20.76
CA ALA A 389 -0.38 13.29 21.15
C ALA A 389 -0.59 13.27 22.67
N THR A 390 -1.79 12.93 23.09
CA THR A 390 -2.23 12.94 24.49
C THR A 390 -3.01 11.69 24.84
N GLY A 391 -3.30 11.44 26.12
CA GLY A 391 -4.14 10.33 26.54
C GLY A 391 -3.62 8.97 26.07
N CYS A 392 -2.28 8.82 26.04
CA CYS A 392 -1.65 7.59 25.55
C CYS A 392 -1.60 6.57 26.68
N ASP A 393 -2.62 5.70 26.73
CA ASP A 393 -2.87 4.78 27.83
C ASP A 393 -2.91 3.33 27.39
N GLY A 394 -2.39 2.45 28.26
CA GLY A 394 -2.42 1.00 28.08
C GLY A 394 -2.95 0.27 29.30
N TYR A 395 -3.93 -0.59 29.10
CA TYR A 395 -4.44 -1.51 30.11
C TYR A 395 -4.21 -2.95 29.64
N GLN A 396 -3.63 -3.77 30.52
CA GLN A 396 -3.38 -5.20 30.24
C GLN A 396 -3.93 -6.05 31.38
N LYS A 397 -4.55 -7.17 31.04
CA LYS A 397 -5.07 -8.16 31.98
C LYS A 397 -4.56 -9.55 31.65
N ASP A 398 -3.87 -10.17 32.60
CA ASP A 398 -3.50 -11.59 32.56
C ASP A 398 -4.74 -12.44 32.87
N ASN A 399 -5.17 -13.26 31.91
CA ASN A 399 -6.38 -14.08 32.03
C ASN A 399 -6.19 -15.30 32.96
N LYS A 400 -4.94 -15.69 33.29
CA LYS A 400 -4.65 -16.79 34.22
C LYS A 400 -4.70 -16.34 35.67
N THR A 401 -4.05 -15.21 35.97
CA THR A 401 -3.93 -14.69 37.32
C THR A 401 -5.03 -13.70 37.69
N GLY A 402 -5.68 -13.10 36.69
CA GLY A 402 -6.61 -12.01 36.86
C GLY A 402 -5.95 -10.67 37.14
N ASN A 403 -4.63 -10.62 37.24
CA ASN A 403 -3.89 -9.39 37.51
C ASN A 403 -4.03 -8.40 36.34
N SER A 404 -4.11 -7.13 36.69
CA SER A 404 -4.24 -6.03 35.73
C SER A 404 -3.13 -5.02 35.95
N LYS A 405 -2.64 -4.44 34.83
CA LYS A 405 -1.66 -3.37 34.81
C LYS A 405 -2.18 -2.22 33.97
N TYR A 406 -2.16 -1.02 34.53
CA TYR A 406 -2.38 0.23 33.81
C TYR A 406 -1.04 0.91 33.58
N THR A 407 -0.84 1.47 32.40
CA THR A 407 0.40 2.17 32.02
C THR A 407 0.00 3.42 31.24
N HIS A 408 0.59 4.55 31.63
CA HIS A 408 0.45 5.83 30.94
C HIS A 408 1.77 6.18 30.25
N ASN A 409 1.71 6.77 29.07
CA ASN A 409 2.86 7.36 28.40
C ASN A 409 2.68 8.88 28.31
N ASP A 410 3.78 9.60 28.40
CA ASP A 410 3.78 11.06 28.45
C ASP A 410 3.21 11.69 27.17
N ASN A 411 2.64 12.88 27.31
CA ASN A 411 2.18 13.69 26.20
C ASN A 411 3.37 14.14 25.34
N LEU A 412 3.18 14.15 24.05
CA LEU A 412 4.20 14.54 23.07
C LEU A 412 3.69 15.67 22.17
N SER A 413 4.60 16.56 21.76
CA SER A 413 4.32 17.51 20.68
C SER A 413 5.40 17.45 19.60
N LYS A 414 5.01 17.72 18.35
CA LYS A 414 5.91 17.73 17.20
C LYS A 414 5.56 18.84 16.23
N PHE A 415 6.51 19.77 16.08
CA PHE A 415 6.49 20.80 15.04
C PHE A 415 7.22 20.33 13.79
N THR A 416 6.56 20.41 12.66
CA THR A 416 7.09 20.00 11.35
C THR A 416 6.97 21.14 10.34
N PRO A 417 8.05 21.89 10.07
CA PRO A 417 8.11 22.88 9.00
C PRO A 417 8.59 22.27 7.69
N GLU A 418 8.18 22.89 6.58
CA GLU A 418 8.67 22.61 5.23
C GLU A 418 8.71 23.88 4.40
N LEU A 419 9.77 24.01 3.59
CA LEU A 419 9.94 25.06 2.61
C LEU A 419 10.07 24.42 1.24
N GLN A 420 9.32 24.93 0.28
CA GLN A 420 9.32 24.46 -1.10
C GLN A 420 9.46 25.66 -2.04
N TYR A 421 10.23 25.47 -3.10
CA TYR A 421 10.38 26.44 -4.17
C TYR A 421 10.12 25.79 -5.51
N ILE A 422 9.40 26.48 -6.38
CA ILE A 422 9.16 26.05 -7.75
C ILE A 422 9.47 27.19 -8.71
N TYR A 423 10.15 26.87 -9.81
CA TYR A 423 10.47 27.81 -10.87
C TYR A 423 10.03 27.22 -12.21
N LYS A 424 9.10 27.89 -12.88
CA LYS A 424 8.65 27.56 -14.24
C LYS A 424 9.65 28.12 -15.25
N VAL A 425 10.32 27.24 -15.98
CA VAL A 425 11.19 27.63 -17.09
C VAL A 425 10.34 28.15 -18.26
N ASN A 426 9.21 27.50 -18.48
CA ASN A 426 8.16 27.82 -19.44
C ASN A 426 6.88 27.07 -19.03
N ASP A 427 5.84 27.09 -19.87
CA ASP A 427 4.56 26.43 -19.59
C ASP A 427 4.66 24.90 -19.50
N ASP A 428 5.72 24.31 -20.10
CA ASP A 428 5.93 22.86 -20.22
C ASP A 428 7.01 22.33 -19.29
N SER A 429 7.71 23.18 -18.53
CA SER A 429 8.80 22.70 -17.68
C SER A 429 9.02 23.51 -16.42
N SER A 430 9.37 22.82 -15.35
CA SER A 430 9.66 23.40 -14.04
C SER A 430 10.83 22.72 -13.33
N PHE A 431 11.58 23.52 -12.57
CA PHE A 431 12.46 23.06 -11.50
C PHE A 431 11.81 23.25 -10.15
N TYR A 432 12.13 22.39 -9.20
CA TYR A 432 11.71 22.57 -7.82
C TYR A 432 12.80 22.16 -6.84
N ALA A 433 12.72 22.70 -5.63
CA ALA A 433 13.52 22.29 -4.49
C ALA A 433 12.64 22.24 -3.24
N LYS A 434 12.88 21.26 -2.37
CA LYS A 434 12.14 21.06 -1.13
C LYS A 434 13.06 20.70 0.02
N ILE A 435 12.83 21.29 1.19
CA ILE A 435 13.40 20.89 2.47
C ILE A 435 12.29 20.83 3.50
N GLY A 436 12.19 19.71 4.22
CA GLY A 436 11.11 19.54 5.20
C GLY A 436 11.47 18.58 6.33
N LYS A 437 10.70 18.69 7.41
CA LYS A 437 10.72 17.76 8.53
C LYS A 437 9.57 16.76 8.40
N SER A 438 9.77 15.57 8.94
CA SER A 438 8.73 14.57 9.13
C SER A 438 8.84 13.93 10.50
N PHE A 439 7.77 13.29 10.95
CA PHE A 439 7.80 12.52 12.19
C PHE A 439 6.88 11.31 12.10
N ARG A 440 7.13 10.32 12.96
CA ARG A 440 6.23 9.21 13.21
C ARG A 440 6.20 8.90 14.71
N LEU A 441 5.01 8.85 15.27
CA LEU A 441 4.82 8.42 16.66
C LEU A 441 5.05 6.91 16.77
N PRO A 442 5.57 6.41 17.90
CA PRO A 442 5.55 4.97 18.16
C PRO A 442 4.11 4.44 18.12
N ASN A 443 3.93 3.25 17.57
CA ASN A 443 2.63 2.58 17.57
C ASN A 443 2.25 2.18 19.00
N LEU A 444 0.96 2.07 19.28
CA LEU A 444 0.49 1.68 20.62
C LEU A 444 0.98 0.28 21.02
N THR A 445 1.04 -0.65 20.04
CA THR A 445 1.60 -1.98 20.26
C THR A 445 3.12 -1.98 20.50
N GLN A 446 3.86 -0.98 20.02
CA GLN A 446 5.28 -0.81 20.32
C GLN A 446 5.49 -0.27 21.76
N LEU A 447 4.67 0.69 22.17
CA LEU A 447 4.75 1.29 23.50
C LEU A 447 4.34 0.30 24.61
N PHE A 448 3.21 -0.35 24.45
CA PHE A 448 2.59 -1.15 25.51
C PHE A 448 2.81 -2.65 25.39
N GLY A 449 3.35 -3.12 24.24
CA GLY A 449 3.60 -4.54 23.98
C GLY A 449 2.31 -5.32 23.63
N ASN A 450 2.47 -6.54 23.18
CA ASN A 450 1.39 -7.53 23.02
C ASN A 450 1.97 -8.93 22.82
N GLY A 451 1.59 -9.88 23.63
CA GLY A 451 2.11 -11.24 23.52
C GLY A 451 3.63 -11.27 23.68
N ASN A 452 4.37 -11.69 22.65
CA ASN A 452 5.83 -11.76 22.69
C ASN A 452 6.52 -10.40 22.46
N MET A 453 5.78 -9.34 22.17
CA MET A 453 6.30 -7.98 22.05
C MET A 453 6.39 -7.34 23.41
N ASN A 454 7.59 -6.98 23.84
CA ASN A 454 7.81 -6.31 25.11
C ASN A 454 7.40 -4.82 25.04
N PRO A 455 6.86 -4.22 26.11
CA PRO A 455 6.61 -2.80 26.18
C PRO A 455 7.90 -1.99 26.06
N ALA A 456 7.88 -0.89 25.31
CA ALA A 456 9.00 0.02 25.14
C ALA A 456 8.52 1.49 25.27
N LEU A 457 8.30 1.92 26.51
CA LEU A 457 7.74 3.23 26.85
C LEU A 457 8.74 4.39 26.64
N ASP A 458 10.01 4.09 26.53
CA ASP A 458 11.12 5.03 26.29
C ASP A 458 11.38 5.31 24.81
N LEU A 459 10.61 4.69 23.92
CA LEU A 459 10.71 4.95 22.48
C LEU A 459 10.45 6.42 22.14
N LYS A 460 11.40 6.99 21.43
CA LYS A 460 11.28 8.34 20.89
C LYS A 460 10.53 8.32 19.58
N PRO A 461 9.74 9.36 19.27
CA PRO A 461 9.20 9.56 17.94
C PRO A 461 10.29 9.69 16.89
N GLU A 462 10.11 9.03 15.74
CA GLU A 462 11.00 9.21 14.59
C GLU A 462 10.98 10.65 14.10
N GLN A 463 12.13 11.16 13.64
CA GLN A 463 12.29 12.52 13.14
C GLN A 463 13.09 12.52 11.84
N GLY A 464 12.39 12.75 10.74
CA GLY A 464 12.99 12.85 9.42
C GLY A 464 13.39 14.28 9.03
N THR A 465 14.48 14.41 8.28
CA THR A 465 14.82 15.60 7.52
C THR A 465 14.97 15.17 6.07
N HIS A 466 14.26 15.83 5.17
CA HIS A 466 14.18 15.47 3.76
C HIS A 466 14.63 16.65 2.91
N TYR A 467 15.39 16.34 1.87
CA TYR A 467 15.86 17.26 0.82
C TYR A 467 15.50 16.65 -0.52
N GLU A 468 14.96 17.46 -1.42
CA GLU A 468 14.70 17.02 -2.79
C GLU A 468 14.88 18.18 -3.76
N ILE A 469 15.48 17.89 -4.90
CA ILE A 469 15.57 18.79 -6.05
C ILE A 469 15.11 17.99 -7.26
N GLY A 470 14.26 18.59 -8.09
CA GLY A 470 13.76 17.92 -9.26
C GLY A 470 13.51 18.82 -10.45
N TYR A 471 13.36 18.18 -11.59
CA TYR A 471 13.01 18.76 -12.86
C TYR A 471 11.86 17.99 -13.48
N LYS A 472 10.88 18.72 -13.99
CA LYS A 472 9.72 18.18 -14.70
C LYS A 472 9.61 18.85 -16.04
N SER A 473 9.31 18.08 -17.09
CA SER A 473 9.09 18.66 -18.42
C SER A 473 8.11 17.80 -19.22
N ASN A 474 7.22 18.48 -19.92
CA ASN A 474 6.40 17.92 -20.98
C ASN A 474 7.12 18.17 -22.31
N ILE A 475 7.58 17.12 -22.98
CA ILE A 475 8.35 17.20 -24.22
C ILE A 475 7.53 16.59 -25.34
N GLY A 476 6.91 17.41 -26.17
CA GLY A 476 6.00 16.95 -27.22
C GLY A 476 4.83 16.14 -26.62
N LYS A 477 4.71 14.86 -26.98
CA LYS A 477 3.70 13.94 -26.44
C LYS A 477 4.20 13.13 -25.23
N GLY A 478 5.29 13.53 -24.60
CA GLY A 478 5.88 12.81 -23.47
C GLY A 478 6.10 13.66 -22.23
N ASN A 479 6.23 13.03 -21.09
CA ASN A 479 6.55 13.65 -19.81
C ASN A 479 7.79 13.02 -19.18
N LEU A 480 8.73 13.90 -18.84
CA LEU A 480 9.97 13.59 -18.14
C LEU A 480 9.86 14.07 -16.69
N ARG A 481 10.24 13.23 -15.75
CA ARG A 481 10.37 13.57 -14.33
C ARG A 481 11.72 13.07 -13.83
N PHE A 482 12.47 13.97 -13.21
CA PHE A 482 13.78 13.66 -12.61
C PHE A 482 13.83 14.23 -11.20
N ALA A 483 14.37 13.47 -10.26
CA ALA A 483 14.59 13.94 -8.89
C ALA A 483 15.86 13.36 -8.29
N VAL A 484 16.50 14.17 -7.46
CA VAL A 484 17.55 13.78 -6.53
C VAL A 484 17.01 14.00 -5.13
N PHE A 485 17.09 12.99 -4.29
CA PHE A 485 16.57 13.05 -2.92
C PHE A 485 17.62 12.58 -1.90
N ASN A 486 17.51 13.15 -0.72
CA ASN A 486 18.25 12.71 0.46
C ASN A 486 17.33 12.80 1.67
N TYR A 487 17.38 11.80 2.54
CA TYR A 487 16.79 11.92 3.87
C TYR A 487 17.67 11.30 4.95
N LYS A 488 17.52 11.82 6.16
CA LYS A 488 17.99 11.20 7.39
C LYS A 488 16.82 11.16 8.40
N ILE A 489 16.51 9.96 8.90
CA ILE A 489 15.53 9.73 9.94
C ILE A 489 16.31 9.35 11.20
N LYS A 490 16.23 10.20 12.22
CA LYS A 490 16.72 9.92 13.57
C LYS A 490 15.64 9.22 14.37
N ASP A 491 16.06 8.38 15.30
CA ASP A 491 15.17 7.66 16.18
C ASP A 491 14.14 6.79 15.43
N SER A 492 14.47 6.28 14.23
CA SER A 492 13.65 5.30 13.54
C SER A 492 13.42 4.08 14.42
N ILE A 493 12.20 3.55 14.45
CA ILE A 493 11.86 2.45 15.36
C ILE A 493 12.03 1.12 14.65
N ASP A 494 12.92 0.28 15.16
CA ASP A 494 13.12 -1.10 14.72
C ASP A 494 13.01 -2.09 15.87
N ALA A 495 13.21 -3.39 15.62
CA ALA A 495 13.02 -4.46 16.57
C ALA A 495 14.19 -5.45 16.58
N ASP A 496 14.61 -5.86 17.76
CA ASP A 496 15.44 -7.04 18.00
C ASP A 496 14.54 -8.24 18.30
N VAL A 497 14.65 -9.29 17.48
CA VAL A 497 13.81 -10.49 17.59
C VAL A 497 14.64 -11.64 18.16
N LYS A 498 14.30 -12.05 19.36
CA LYS A 498 14.90 -13.21 20.02
C LYS A 498 14.13 -14.48 19.67
N TYR A 499 14.85 -15.56 19.49
CA TYR A 499 14.28 -16.85 19.11
C TYR A 499 14.58 -17.88 20.18
N ASP A 500 13.60 -18.73 20.46
CA ASP A 500 13.78 -19.89 21.34
C ASP A 500 14.69 -20.96 20.69
N LYS A 501 15.01 -22.02 21.47
CA LYS A 501 15.84 -23.17 21.01
C LYS A 501 15.25 -23.89 19.78
N ASP A 502 13.96 -23.76 19.53
CA ASP A 502 13.24 -24.39 18.43
C ASP A 502 13.10 -23.45 17.21
N GLY A 503 13.58 -22.20 17.33
CA GLY A 503 13.60 -21.19 16.26
C GLY A 503 12.29 -20.41 16.13
N PHE A 504 11.40 -20.47 17.10
CA PHE A 504 10.21 -19.62 17.18
C PHE A 504 10.55 -18.29 17.86
N ILE A 505 9.77 -17.25 17.53
CA ILE A 505 9.91 -15.94 18.18
C ILE A 505 9.54 -16.08 19.66
N ASP A 506 10.51 -15.79 20.54
CA ASP A 506 10.36 -15.78 21.98
C ASP A 506 10.02 -14.39 22.51
N GLU A 507 10.83 -13.41 22.12
CA GLU A 507 10.65 -12.00 22.51
C GLU A 507 10.92 -11.07 21.31
N VAL A 508 10.30 -9.89 21.35
CA VAL A 508 10.53 -8.77 20.43
C VAL A 508 10.74 -7.52 21.26
N ASP A 509 11.93 -6.94 21.19
CA ASP A 509 12.29 -5.70 21.86
C ASP A 509 12.40 -4.57 20.84
N TYR A 510 11.66 -3.48 21.03
CA TYR A 510 11.73 -2.32 20.16
C TYR A 510 12.79 -1.32 20.65
N PHE A 511 13.45 -0.66 19.71
CA PHE A 511 14.48 0.34 19.98
C PHE A 511 14.51 1.41 18.88
N ASN A 512 15.20 2.53 19.15
CA ASN A 512 15.43 3.57 18.16
C ASN A 512 16.77 3.36 17.44
N GLU A 513 16.80 3.61 16.13
CA GLU A 513 17.98 3.58 15.27
C GLU A 513 18.05 4.81 14.36
N ASP A 514 19.16 5.04 13.70
CA ASP A 514 19.27 6.04 12.64
C ASP A 514 19.19 5.38 11.27
N VAL A 515 18.42 6.00 10.36
CA VAL A 515 18.29 5.58 8.96
C VAL A 515 18.60 6.75 8.04
N LYS A 516 19.29 6.50 6.92
CA LYS A 516 19.53 7.49 5.87
C LYS A 516 19.41 6.87 4.48
N ASN A 517 19.09 7.71 3.51
CA ASN A 517 19.09 7.32 2.10
C ASN A 517 19.41 8.52 1.22
N THR A 518 20.13 8.26 0.13
CA THR A 518 20.35 9.21 -0.97
C THR A 518 20.08 8.47 -2.26
N GLY A 519 19.34 9.09 -3.16
CA GLY A 519 19.00 8.44 -4.42
C GLY A 519 18.65 9.42 -5.52
N VAL A 520 18.48 8.84 -6.70
CA VAL A 520 18.01 9.52 -7.91
C VAL A 520 16.87 8.72 -8.52
N GLU A 521 15.91 9.42 -9.07
CA GLU A 521 14.76 8.85 -9.80
C GLU A 521 14.63 9.53 -11.15
N LEU A 522 14.36 8.74 -12.18
CA LEU A 522 14.06 9.21 -13.53
C LEU A 522 12.86 8.44 -14.04
N SER A 523 11.85 9.12 -14.53
CA SER A 523 10.74 8.52 -15.27
C SER A 523 10.47 9.28 -16.55
N TYR A 524 10.10 8.54 -17.58
CA TYR A 524 9.71 9.06 -18.87
C TYR A 524 8.56 8.26 -19.44
N ALA A 525 7.49 8.94 -19.80
CA ALA A 525 6.35 8.36 -20.49
C ALA A 525 6.10 9.13 -21.79
N ILE A 526 5.83 8.43 -22.88
CA ILE A 526 5.59 9.04 -24.19
C ILE A 526 4.53 8.28 -24.98
N LYS A 527 3.64 9.03 -25.64
CA LYS A 527 2.74 8.56 -26.68
C LYS A 527 3.42 8.76 -28.04
N HIS A 528 3.90 7.68 -28.65
CA HIS A 528 4.60 7.73 -29.94
C HIS A 528 3.65 8.13 -31.07
N ASP A 529 2.49 7.49 -31.09
CA ASP A 529 1.40 7.72 -32.04
C ASP A 529 0.06 7.36 -31.36
N ASP A 530 -1.02 7.28 -32.13
CA ASP A 530 -2.35 6.98 -31.59
C ASP A 530 -2.49 5.54 -31.07
N ASN A 531 -1.57 4.66 -31.43
CA ASN A 531 -1.61 3.25 -31.09
C ASN A 531 -0.59 2.87 -30.01
N TRP A 532 0.60 3.49 -30.00
CA TRP A 532 1.73 3.08 -29.17
C TRP A 532 2.07 4.12 -28.09
N SER A 533 2.22 3.64 -26.87
CA SER A 533 2.84 4.39 -25.79
C SER A 533 3.86 3.55 -25.01
N THR A 534 4.86 4.22 -24.44
CA THR A 534 5.85 3.57 -23.59
C THR A 534 6.07 4.37 -22.31
N ARG A 535 6.40 3.66 -21.23
CA ARG A 535 6.77 4.24 -19.92
C ARG A 535 8.04 3.57 -19.44
N TRP A 536 8.98 4.36 -18.94
CA TRP A 536 10.25 3.89 -18.41
C TRP A 536 10.52 4.57 -17.09
N GLY A 537 11.09 3.83 -16.16
CA GLY A 537 11.48 4.37 -14.87
C GLY A 537 12.74 3.69 -14.34
N ALA A 538 13.58 4.48 -13.68
CA ALA A 538 14.78 4.00 -13.01
C ALA A 538 14.93 4.71 -11.66
N THR A 539 15.22 3.95 -10.62
CA THR A 539 15.60 4.46 -9.31
C THR A 539 16.93 3.83 -8.92
N TYR A 540 17.89 4.67 -8.53
CA TYR A 540 19.04 4.27 -7.75
C TYR A 540 18.96 4.90 -6.37
N GLN A 541 19.21 4.12 -5.32
CA GLN A 541 19.17 4.58 -3.94
C GLN A 541 20.20 3.82 -3.09
N ASN A 542 20.56 4.38 -1.93
CA ASN A 542 21.50 3.74 -1.02
C ASN A 542 21.00 3.81 0.43
N PRO A 543 19.89 3.09 0.74
CA PRO A 543 19.31 3.10 2.06
C PRO A 543 20.21 2.35 3.05
N LYS A 544 20.45 2.96 4.22
CA LYS A 544 21.33 2.43 5.26
C LYS A 544 20.71 2.65 6.65
N ALA A 545 20.91 1.68 7.54
CA ALA A 545 20.60 1.77 8.96
C ALA A 545 21.87 1.63 9.82
N GLN A 546 21.79 2.16 11.04
CA GLN A 546 22.89 2.16 12.01
C GLN A 546 22.34 1.88 13.41
N ASN A 547 22.61 0.70 13.95
CA ASN A 547 22.27 0.34 15.31
C ASN A 547 23.15 -0.79 15.84
N ILE A 548 23.40 -0.83 17.15
CA ILE A 548 24.19 -1.87 17.79
C ILE A 548 23.40 -3.16 18.03
N HIS A 549 22.07 -3.08 18.15
CA HIS A 549 21.21 -4.21 18.51
C HIS A 549 21.20 -5.31 17.45
N ASN A 550 21.03 -4.92 16.19
CA ASN A 550 20.96 -5.86 15.09
C ASN A 550 22.32 -6.13 14.44
N TYR A 551 23.24 -5.15 14.42
CA TYR A 551 24.51 -5.28 13.70
C TYR A 551 25.71 -5.61 14.58
N GLY A 552 25.61 -5.31 15.90
CA GLY A 552 26.71 -5.51 16.84
C GLY A 552 27.78 -4.41 16.75
N ASP A 553 27.60 -3.42 15.89
CA ASP A 553 28.45 -2.25 15.71
C ASP A 553 27.58 -1.02 15.38
N MET A 554 28.23 0.14 15.24
CA MET A 554 27.61 1.42 14.88
C MET A 554 27.97 1.88 13.48
N ASP A 555 28.31 0.95 12.58
CA ASP A 555 28.55 1.26 11.18
C ASP A 555 27.21 1.37 10.40
N TRP A 556 27.31 1.96 9.20
CA TRP A 556 26.17 2.13 8.31
C TRP A 556 26.02 0.91 7.40
N HIS A 557 25.02 0.08 7.67
CA HIS A 557 24.72 -1.12 6.90
C HIS A 557 23.64 -0.88 5.85
N GLN A 558 23.81 -1.44 4.66
CA GLN A 558 22.79 -1.40 3.62
C GLN A 558 21.52 -2.12 4.10
N ILE A 559 20.36 -1.51 3.85
CA ILE A 559 19.05 -2.13 4.00
C ILE A 559 18.33 -2.11 2.64
N TYR A 560 17.45 -3.09 2.38
CA TYR A 560 16.62 -3.19 1.18
C TYR A 560 17.42 -3.22 -0.15
N ASN A 561 16.84 -2.65 -1.22
CA ASN A 561 17.41 -2.66 -2.56
C ASN A 561 18.03 -1.32 -2.95
N LYS A 562 19.01 -1.36 -3.88
CA LYS A 562 19.58 -0.16 -4.48
C LYS A 562 18.98 0.21 -5.84
N TYR A 563 18.58 -0.77 -6.63
CA TYR A 563 18.11 -0.53 -7.99
C TYR A 563 16.66 -0.94 -8.16
N GLN A 564 15.91 -0.13 -8.89
CA GLN A 564 14.62 -0.51 -9.45
C GLN A 564 14.54 0.02 -10.87
N LEU A 565 14.19 -0.85 -11.81
CA LEU A 565 13.97 -0.50 -13.21
C LEU A 565 12.57 -0.96 -13.59
N GLN A 566 11.84 -0.11 -14.26
CA GLN A 566 10.51 -0.39 -14.76
C GLN A 566 10.39 -0.03 -16.23
N GLY A 567 9.62 -0.80 -16.96
CA GLY A 567 9.27 -0.51 -18.34
C GLY A 567 7.86 -1.02 -18.65
N ALA A 568 7.14 -0.28 -19.46
CA ALA A 568 5.88 -0.73 -20.01
C ALA A 568 5.75 -0.27 -21.46
N VAL A 569 5.14 -1.12 -22.26
CA VAL A 569 4.77 -0.84 -23.67
C VAL A 569 3.30 -1.14 -23.79
N ASP A 570 2.52 -0.17 -24.22
CA ASP A 570 1.09 -0.29 -24.44
C ASP A 570 0.79 -0.11 -25.93
N TYR A 571 -0.04 -0.99 -26.47
CA TYR A 571 -0.57 -0.93 -27.82
C TYR A 571 -2.09 -0.94 -27.78
N THR A 572 -2.72 -0.02 -28.49
CA THR A 572 -4.17 0.05 -28.59
C THR A 572 -4.55 0.32 -30.04
N GLN A 573 -5.37 -0.53 -30.64
CA GLN A 573 -5.88 -0.32 -32.00
C GLN A 573 -7.31 -0.83 -32.11
N SER A 574 -8.24 0.06 -32.46
CA SER A 574 -9.64 -0.29 -32.62
C SER A 574 -10.19 -1.05 -31.40
N LYS A 575 -10.46 -2.35 -31.58
CA LYS A 575 -11.06 -3.23 -30.57
C LYS A 575 -10.04 -3.97 -29.69
N PHE A 576 -8.74 -3.83 -29.96
CA PHE A 576 -7.68 -4.55 -29.26
C PHE A 576 -6.79 -3.61 -28.49
N ALA A 577 -6.45 -4.05 -27.29
CA ALA A 577 -5.35 -3.46 -26.54
C ALA A 577 -4.43 -4.57 -25.99
N ALA A 578 -3.14 -4.27 -25.96
CA ALA A 578 -2.13 -5.15 -25.39
C ALA A 578 -1.16 -4.31 -24.56
N SER A 579 -0.72 -4.82 -23.44
CA SER A 579 0.29 -4.19 -22.60
C SER A 579 1.30 -5.22 -22.15
N MET A 580 2.59 -4.83 -22.13
CA MET A 580 3.68 -5.58 -21.52
C MET A 580 4.35 -4.69 -20.49
N SER A 581 4.54 -5.19 -19.29
CA SER A 581 5.27 -4.49 -18.23
C SER A 581 6.40 -5.36 -17.68
N VAL A 582 7.48 -4.70 -17.26
CA VAL A 582 8.64 -5.30 -16.60
C VAL A 582 8.96 -4.50 -15.34
N ASN A 583 9.15 -5.19 -14.23
CA ASN A 583 9.63 -4.61 -12.98
C ASN A 583 10.83 -5.42 -12.47
N PHE A 584 12.00 -4.75 -12.40
CA PHE A 584 13.25 -5.32 -11.90
C PHE A 584 13.68 -4.61 -10.62
N VAL A 585 14.02 -5.39 -9.58
CA VAL A 585 14.55 -4.90 -8.31
C VAL A 585 15.86 -5.64 -8.01
N GLY A 586 16.96 -4.90 -7.92
CA GLY A 586 18.31 -5.44 -7.78
C GLY A 586 19.10 -4.91 -6.59
N ASP A 587 20.23 -5.56 -6.29
CA ASP A 587 21.09 -5.30 -5.12
C ASP A 587 20.25 -5.25 -3.82
N ARG A 588 19.65 -6.39 -3.48
CA ARG A 588 18.67 -6.55 -2.41
C ARG A 588 19.30 -7.16 -1.18
N MET A 589 19.07 -6.55 -0.03
CA MET A 589 19.47 -7.10 1.27
C MET A 589 18.23 -7.45 2.11
N SER A 590 18.30 -8.57 2.85
CA SER A 590 17.27 -8.88 3.85
C SER A 590 17.34 -7.91 5.02
N THR A 591 16.23 -7.76 5.74
CA THR A 591 16.28 -7.16 7.08
C THR A 591 17.09 -8.08 7.99
N ARG A 592 17.75 -7.48 8.96
CA ARG A 592 18.42 -8.21 10.03
C ARG A 592 17.48 -8.29 11.23
N ALA A 593 17.24 -9.48 11.73
CA ALA A 593 16.33 -9.68 12.84
C ALA A 593 17.04 -9.66 14.21
N SER A 594 18.35 -9.97 14.23
CA SER A 594 19.18 -9.95 15.44
C SER A 594 20.66 -10.21 15.07
N ILE A 595 21.58 -10.02 16.01
CA ILE A 595 23.01 -10.34 15.82
C ILE A 595 23.20 -11.81 15.41
N THR A 596 22.38 -12.73 15.93
CA THR A 596 22.48 -14.17 15.65
C THR A 596 21.90 -14.57 14.28
N LYS A 597 21.11 -13.69 13.64
CA LYS A 597 20.56 -13.89 12.29
C LYS A 597 21.04 -12.78 11.36
N PRO A 598 22.27 -12.91 10.82
CA PRO A 598 22.87 -11.84 10.04
C PRO A 598 22.09 -11.57 8.75
N GLN A 599 22.23 -10.34 8.29
CA GLN A 599 21.73 -9.91 7.01
C GLN A 599 22.33 -10.73 5.86
N ARG A 600 21.58 -10.94 4.80
CA ARG A 600 22.00 -11.67 3.62
C ARG A 600 21.58 -10.97 2.33
N GLU A 601 22.34 -11.18 1.29
CA GLU A 601 21.94 -10.81 -0.05
C GLU A 601 20.74 -11.64 -0.52
N ILE A 602 19.79 -10.97 -1.18
CA ILE A 602 18.63 -11.60 -1.83
C ILE A 602 18.79 -11.44 -3.34
N LYS A 603 18.59 -12.53 -4.08
CA LYS A 603 18.65 -12.50 -5.55
C LYS A 603 17.73 -11.42 -6.13
N PRO A 604 18.11 -10.79 -7.26
CA PRO A 604 17.27 -9.85 -7.94
C PRO A 604 15.90 -10.43 -8.29
N GLN A 605 14.87 -9.59 -8.16
CA GLN A 605 13.50 -9.89 -8.57
C GLN A 605 13.24 -9.29 -9.94
N CYS A 606 12.57 -10.04 -10.82
CA CYS A 606 12.19 -9.56 -12.13
C CYS A 606 10.87 -10.17 -12.55
N PHE A 607 9.83 -9.36 -12.65
CA PHE A 607 8.52 -9.78 -13.14
C PHE A 607 8.24 -9.16 -14.50
N THR A 608 7.65 -9.95 -15.37
CA THR A 608 7.18 -9.52 -16.69
C THR A 608 5.75 -10.01 -16.85
N ASP A 609 4.85 -9.07 -17.11
CA ASP A 609 3.42 -9.31 -17.23
C ASP A 609 2.92 -8.94 -18.61
N LEU A 610 1.93 -9.66 -19.13
CA LEU A 610 1.24 -9.42 -20.40
C LEU A 610 -0.25 -9.30 -20.18
N HIS A 611 -0.85 -8.30 -20.80
CA HIS A 611 -2.29 -8.05 -20.75
C HIS A 611 -2.84 -7.88 -22.15
N PHE A 612 -3.97 -8.51 -22.43
CA PHE A 612 -4.69 -8.41 -23.67
C PHE A 612 -6.15 -8.10 -23.38
N THR A 613 -6.71 -7.17 -24.12
CA THR A 613 -8.11 -6.80 -24.04
C THR A 613 -8.70 -6.80 -25.44
N TYR A 614 -9.91 -7.33 -25.56
CA TYR A 614 -10.71 -7.28 -26.76
C TYR A 614 -12.11 -6.75 -26.45
N ALA A 615 -12.46 -5.61 -27.03
CA ALA A 615 -13.75 -4.95 -26.90
C ALA A 615 -14.52 -5.03 -28.22
N PRO A 616 -15.31 -6.10 -28.47
CA PRO A 616 -16.07 -6.24 -29.71
C PRO A 616 -17.08 -5.11 -29.94
N GLU A 617 -17.65 -4.63 -28.85
CA GLU A 617 -18.58 -3.50 -28.76
C GLU A 617 -18.21 -2.61 -27.55
N LYS A 618 -18.73 -1.37 -27.52
CA LYS A 618 -18.44 -0.41 -26.44
C LYS A 618 -18.81 -0.92 -25.04
N ASN A 619 -19.82 -1.77 -24.96
CA ASN A 619 -20.34 -2.31 -23.71
C ASN A 619 -19.84 -3.73 -23.39
N GLN A 620 -18.86 -4.25 -24.12
CA GLN A 620 -18.35 -5.60 -23.95
C GLN A 620 -16.82 -5.60 -23.98
N LYS A 621 -16.21 -6.23 -23.01
CA LYS A 621 -14.76 -6.34 -22.90
C LYS A 621 -14.36 -7.75 -22.43
N ALA A 622 -13.63 -8.48 -23.25
CA ALA A 622 -12.96 -9.72 -22.86
C ALA A 622 -11.48 -9.41 -22.56
N PHE A 623 -10.90 -10.06 -21.58
CA PHE A 623 -9.49 -9.83 -21.23
C PHE A 623 -8.76 -11.13 -20.86
N LEU A 624 -7.46 -11.14 -21.14
CA LEU A 624 -6.51 -12.16 -20.70
C LEU A 624 -5.33 -11.46 -20.04
N HIS A 625 -5.09 -11.78 -18.77
CA HIS A 625 -3.93 -11.34 -18.02
C HIS A 625 -3.00 -12.52 -17.74
N ILE A 626 -1.71 -12.37 -18.02
CA ILE A 626 -0.68 -13.38 -17.75
C ILE A 626 0.41 -12.68 -16.94
N ASN A 627 0.47 -12.98 -15.64
CA ASN A 627 1.48 -12.42 -14.77
C ASN A 627 2.65 -13.39 -14.62
N ASN A 628 3.87 -12.82 -14.50
CA ASN A 628 5.12 -13.56 -14.36
C ASN A 628 5.30 -14.60 -15.50
N ILE A 629 5.31 -14.11 -16.74
CA ILE A 629 5.32 -14.97 -17.96
C ILE A 629 6.50 -15.95 -17.99
N PHE A 630 7.63 -15.60 -17.34
CA PHE A 630 8.83 -16.43 -17.28
C PHE A 630 8.83 -17.45 -16.15
N ASP A 631 7.72 -17.57 -15.40
CA ASP A 631 7.52 -18.53 -14.31
C ASP A 631 8.61 -18.46 -13.23
N ARG A 632 9.06 -17.26 -12.88
CA ARG A 632 10.11 -17.04 -11.90
C ARG A 632 9.56 -17.24 -10.48
N LEU A 633 10.34 -17.89 -9.63
CA LEU A 633 10.09 -18.01 -8.19
C LEU A 633 11.05 -17.07 -7.45
N ASP A 634 10.78 -15.79 -7.50
CA ASP A 634 11.58 -14.78 -6.83
C ASP A 634 11.11 -14.57 -5.38
N ILE A 635 12.07 -14.26 -4.49
CA ILE A 635 11.75 -13.93 -3.10
C ILE A 635 11.06 -12.57 -3.07
N THR A 636 9.85 -12.52 -2.50
CA THR A 636 9.03 -11.31 -2.39
C THR A 636 9.06 -10.68 -1.00
N SER A 637 9.70 -11.32 -0.02
CA SER A 637 9.88 -10.79 1.33
C SER A 637 11.32 -10.32 1.55
N ASN A 638 11.51 -9.28 2.36
CA ASN A 638 12.82 -8.87 2.86
C ASN A 638 13.11 -9.43 4.27
N SER A 639 12.26 -10.32 4.79
CA SER A 639 12.44 -10.93 6.10
C SER A 639 13.51 -12.02 6.08
N THR A 640 13.84 -12.54 7.25
CA THR A 640 14.73 -13.70 7.40
C THR A 640 14.15 -15.01 6.83
N SER A 641 12.86 -15.06 6.55
CA SER A 641 12.18 -16.18 5.88
C SER A 641 12.02 -15.89 4.39
N ASN A 642 12.23 -16.92 3.55
CA ASN A 642 12.01 -16.79 2.11
C ASN A 642 10.53 -17.02 1.81
N PHE A 643 9.82 -15.98 1.39
CA PHE A 643 8.52 -16.12 0.74
C PHE A 643 8.71 -15.88 -0.75
N TYR A 644 8.12 -16.74 -1.57
CA TYR A 644 8.25 -16.70 -3.02
C TYR A 644 7.05 -16.05 -3.68
N SER A 645 7.29 -15.47 -4.84
CA SER A 645 6.22 -15.04 -5.75
C SER A 645 5.39 -16.25 -6.19
N LEU A 646 4.16 -15.99 -6.60
CA LEU A 646 3.45 -16.95 -7.43
C LEU A 646 4.23 -17.14 -8.74
N GLY A 647 4.35 -18.38 -9.20
CA GLY A 647 4.79 -18.68 -10.54
C GLY A 647 3.88 -18.05 -11.60
N ARG A 648 4.10 -18.38 -12.86
CA ARG A 648 3.25 -17.90 -13.95
C ARG A 648 1.78 -18.15 -13.65
N ASN A 649 1.02 -17.07 -13.64
CA ASN A 649 -0.41 -17.14 -13.35
C ASN A 649 -1.20 -16.32 -14.36
N PHE A 650 -2.40 -16.79 -14.67
CA PHE A 650 -3.25 -16.14 -15.65
C PHE A 650 -4.69 -15.98 -15.14
N MET A 651 -5.39 -15.03 -15.73
CA MET A 651 -6.81 -14.80 -15.51
C MET A 651 -7.46 -14.42 -16.84
N VAL A 652 -8.56 -15.08 -17.18
CA VAL A 652 -9.44 -14.75 -18.31
C VAL A 652 -10.73 -14.22 -17.75
N GLY A 653 -11.25 -13.15 -18.32
CA GLY A 653 -12.50 -12.56 -17.86
C GLY A 653 -13.28 -11.86 -18.96
N TYR A 654 -14.48 -11.48 -18.55
CA TYR A 654 -15.42 -10.75 -19.37
C TYR A 654 -16.13 -9.69 -18.54
N GLU A 655 -16.29 -8.52 -19.12
CA GLU A 655 -17.00 -7.38 -18.55
C GLU A 655 -18.11 -6.95 -19.52
N TYR A 656 -19.28 -6.70 -18.96
CA TYR A 656 -20.43 -6.19 -19.67
C TYR A 656 -20.95 -4.92 -18.99
N SER A 657 -21.12 -3.86 -19.78
CA SER A 657 -21.72 -2.59 -19.33
C SER A 657 -23.16 -2.49 -19.85
N PHE A 658 -24.10 -2.00 -19.02
CA PHE A 658 -25.53 -1.96 -19.34
C PHE A 658 -26.21 -0.63 -18.98
#